data_6bc9eb5c33b8db18c88363228763c3d5
#
_entry.id   6bc9eb5c33b8db18c88363228763c3d5
#
_cell.length_a   1.000
_cell.length_b   1.000
_cell.length_c   1.000
_cell.angle_alpha   90.00
_cell.angle_beta   90.00
_cell.angle_gamma   90.00
#
_symmetry.space_group_name_H-M   'P 1'
#
loop_
_entity.id
_entity.type
_entity.pdbx_description
1 polymer ?
#
loop_
_entity_poly.entity_id
_entity_poly.type
_entity_poly.pdbx_seq_one_letter_code
_entity_poly.pdbx_strand_id
1 'polypeptide(L)'
;MSRTAPRTRVRGGVGESVERPDSALKVKGEFQYGSDLRREGMLFGATLRSPHPHARIVAIDTAAAKKMRGVKAIITASELPTRELFGLMRLDQPVLAGGKVRYVGEPVAIVAAGTAEEARLAVRAIAVRYEALVPITDPVAALQPDAVKLHQKGNVIEDVLVEHGDPDAKADVVVEGEYELGMQDQAALGPEAGLAIPRQDGGVELHIATQWLHEDLRQIAPCLGLPESKVHLVLAGVGGAFGAREDVTLQIHTCLLALATKRPVRMTYGRAESFYGHVHRHPAKLWYTHGSTKDGELVFVRATIVLDGGAYASSSPAVVANAACFGAGPYRVPNARVHAVGAYTNNPPTGAMRGFGAVQSCFAYEAQMDKLAVKLGVDPVVLREKNALRNGDRIITSQPVEGSAPVADVIRRCADVAMPDAEIPTDPIALPGGLGNLTHGEGVRRGVGYAAGMKNVCYSHGFDDFSTARVRLTRDAQGPIAHVHTAAAEVGQGIVTVCAQIARTELGIERVEVDRPDTTIGSAGSSSASRQTWMTGGAVLAACREVKAELLARAHKIGRPLNDLAALLDEPIDRTVTHRHRDTEERDPKTQNQGHVAFLFAAHRAVVDVDVDTGLVKVVQIATAQDVGKAINPVAVVGQIEGGIAQGLGLAVMEEVQLREGLVRNASFTDYLLPTTLDMPAVVTELIEHPHPDAPYGAKGVGEPPTISSTPAIVAAIRAATGKELNRVPVRPDDIVFGAPYRSGWRIAPGEDPRRAVRA
;
A
#
# COMPACT_ATOMS: atom_id res chain seq x y z
N MET A 1 -32.81 14.42 -28.58
CA MET A 1 -32.75 14.91 -27.17
C MET A 1 -33.77 14.10 -26.36
N SER A 2 -33.34 13.01 -25.72
CA SER A 2 -34.20 12.21 -24.84
C SER A 2 -34.21 12.86 -23.46
N ARG A 3 -35.37 13.35 -23.03
CA ARG A 3 -35.61 13.80 -21.65
C ARG A 3 -35.55 12.57 -20.75
N THR A 4 -34.40 12.36 -20.09
CA THR A 4 -34.29 11.43 -18.96
C THR A 4 -35.23 11.92 -17.86
N ALA A 5 -36.21 11.09 -17.48
CA ALA A 5 -37.05 11.32 -16.31
C ALA A 5 -36.17 11.56 -15.06
N PRO A 6 -36.59 12.42 -14.11
CA PRO A 6 -35.83 12.63 -12.88
C PRO A 6 -35.68 11.28 -12.17
N ARG A 7 -34.45 10.81 -12.00
CA ARG A 7 -34.14 9.63 -11.16
C ARG A 7 -34.60 9.96 -9.74
N THR A 8 -35.56 9.24 -9.21
CA THR A 8 -35.90 9.28 -7.77
C THR A 8 -34.62 8.95 -7.01
N ARG A 9 -34.15 9.90 -6.23
CA ARG A 9 -32.91 9.77 -5.44
C ARG A 9 -33.17 8.74 -4.33
N VAL A 10 -32.57 7.57 -4.43
CA VAL A 10 -32.66 6.51 -3.41
C VAL A 10 -31.78 6.91 -2.25
N ARG A 11 -32.28 6.77 -1.02
CA ARG A 11 -31.51 7.03 0.20
C ARG A 11 -30.29 6.09 0.28
N GLY A 12 -29.12 6.63 0.57
CA GLY A 12 -27.88 5.89 0.66
C GLY A 12 -27.29 5.52 -0.71
N GLY A 13 -27.59 6.28 -1.75
CA GLY A 13 -27.02 6.11 -3.09
C GLY A 13 -25.66 6.74 -3.29
N VAL A 14 -25.16 6.68 -4.52
CA VAL A 14 -23.89 7.28 -4.95
C VAL A 14 -23.86 8.78 -4.72
N GLY A 15 -22.78 9.27 -4.11
CA GLY A 15 -22.57 10.68 -3.77
C GLY A 15 -23.12 11.10 -2.39
N GLU A 16 -23.74 10.19 -1.66
CA GLU A 16 -24.15 10.44 -0.28
C GLU A 16 -23.11 9.91 0.72
N SER A 17 -22.97 10.62 1.84
CA SER A 17 -22.15 10.17 2.97
C SER A 17 -22.92 9.13 3.77
N VAL A 18 -22.61 7.86 3.55
CA VAL A 18 -23.28 6.71 4.18
C VAL A 18 -22.35 6.08 5.19
N GLU A 19 -22.89 5.75 6.35
CA GLU A 19 -22.16 4.99 7.37
C GLU A 19 -21.85 3.56 6.89
N ARG A 20 -20.74 3.04 7.36
CA ARG A 20 -20.32 1.67 7.08
C ARG A 20 -21.24 0.68 7.80
N PRO A 21 -21.66 -0.41 7.16
CA PRO A 21 -22.55 -1.40 7.80
C PRO A 21 -21.90 -2.13 8.99
N ASP A 22 -20.55 -2.18 9.04
CA ASP A 22 -19.78 -2.86 10.08
C ASP A 22 -19.31 -1.92 11.22
N SER A 23 -19.57 -0.61 11.15
CA SER A 23 -19.05 0.37 12.11
C SER A 23 -19.59 0.16 13.53
N ALA A 24 -20.88 -0.09 13.67
CA ALA A 24 -21.49 -0.34 15.00
C ALA A 24 -20.90 -1.57 15.70
N LEU A 25 -20.66 -2.66 14.96
CA LEU A 25 -20.05 -3.87 15.51
C LEU A 25 -18.59 -3.62 15.93
N LYS A 26 -17.85 -2.81 15.14
CA LYS A 26 -16.44 -2.49 15.44
C LYS A 26 -16.30 -1.64 16.70
N VAL A 27 -17.07 -0.56 16.84
CA VAL A 27 -16.98 0.31 18.02
C VAL A 27 -17.48 -0.33 19.29
N LYS A 28 -18.37 -1.34 19.19
CA LYS A 28 -18.85 -2.14 20.33
C LYS A 28 -17.93 -3.32 20.68
N GLY A 29 -16.90 -3.60 19.87
CA GLY A 29 -16.05 -4.78 20.03
C GLY A 29 -16.73 -6.11 19.68
N GLU A 30 -17.82 -6.09 18.93
CA GLU A 30 -18.61 -7.27 18.51
C GLU A 30 -18.18 -7.80 17.13
N PHE A 31 -17.39 -7.02 16.37
CA PHE A 31 -16.88 -7.44 15.09
C PHE A 31 -15.78 -8.50 15.23
N GLN A 32 -15.93 -9.62 14.52
CA GLN A 32 -14.97 -10.72 14.56
C GLN A 32 -13.83 -10.51 13.56
N TYR A 33 -12.63 -10.26 14.08
CA TYR A 33 -11.39 -10.27 13.29
C TYR A 33 -10.86 -11.69 13.11
N GLY A 34 -9.89 -11.88 12.24
CA GLY A 34 -9.25 -13.18 12.00
C GLY A 34 -8.67 -13.82 13.28
N SER A 35 -8.17 -13.00 14.21
CA SER A 35 -7.67 -13.44 15.53
C SER A 35 -8.75 -13.93 16.49
N ASP A 36 -10.03 -13.59 16.26
CA ASP A 36 -11.14 -13.91 17.15
C ASP A 36 -11.86 -15.20 16.75
N LEU A 37 -11.57 -15.72 15.56
CA LEU A 37 -12.21 -16.91 15.03
C LEU A 37 -11.97 -18.12 15.93
N ARG A 38 -13.04 -18.89 16.16
CA ARG A 38 -12.99 -20.11 16.99
C ARG A 38 -13.75 -21.25 16.32
N ARG A 39 -13.28 -22.47 16.53
CA ARG A 39 -13.95 -23.72 16.18
C ARG A 39 -13.75 -24.71 17.32
N GLU A 40 -14.74 -25.54 17.56
CA GLU A 40 -14.65 -26.62 18.54
C GLU A 40 -13.46 -27.54 18.20
N GLY A 41 -12.74 -27.96 19.22
CA GLY A 41 -11.59 -28.84 19.06
C GLY A 41 -10.40 -28.24 18.32
N MET A 42 -10.35 -26.94 18.05
CA MET A 42 -9.23 -26.31 17.34
C MET A 42 -7.92 -26.42 18.11
N LEU A 43 -6.83 -26.39 17.35
CA LEU A 43 -5.47 -26.27 17.82
C LEU A 43 -4.94 -24.86 17.55
N PHE A 44 -3.77 -24.58 18.12
CA PHE A 44 -3.07 -23.31 17.96
C PHE A 44 -1.71 -23.58 17.30
N GLY A 45 -1.43 -22.79 16.24
CA GLY A 45 -0.16 -22.85 15.54
C GLY A 45 0.81 -21.77 16.02
N ALA A 46 2.12 -22.07 15.94
CA ALA A 46 3.22 -21.13 16.17
C ALA A 46 4.38 -21.42 15.23
N THR A 47 5.16 -20.38 14.90
CA THR A 47 6.30 -20.46 13.97
C THR A 47 7.62 -20.27 14.70
N LEU A 48 8.57 -21.20 14.48
CA LEU A 48 9.97 -20.98 14.83
C LEU A 48 10.63 -20.12 13.77
N ARG A 49 11.18 -18.99 14.19
CA ARG A 49 11.87 -18.03 13.29
C ARG A 49 13.35 -17.97 13.56
N SER A 50 14.13 -17.73 12.49
CA SER A 50 15.58 -17.56 12.58
C SER A 50 15.95 -16.31 13.38
N PRO A 51 16.90 -16.41 14.33
CA PRO A 51 17.51 -15.25 14.99
C PRO A 51 18.63 -14.60 14.16
N HIS A 52 19.02 -15.21 13.04
CA HIS A 52 20.14 -14.77 12.20
C HIS A 52 19.65 -14.10 10.92
N PRO A 53 20.26 -13.00 10.50
CA PRO A 53 19.97 -12.37 9.20
C PRO A 53 20.53 -13.19 8.02
N HIS A 54 21.60 -13.97 8.24
CA HIS A 54 22.19 -14.84 7.22
C HIS A 54 22.93 -16.00 7.90
N ALA A 55 22.50 -17.23 7.68
CA ALA A 55 23.15 -18.41 8.24
C ALA A 55 22.82 -19.68 7.46
N ARG A 56 23.71 -20.69 7.52
CA ARG A 56 23.37 -22.06 7.14
C ARG A 56 22.65 -22.75 8.30
N ILE A 57 21.64 -23.55 7.99
CA ILE A 57 21.02 -24.48 8.94
C ILE A 57 21.78 -25.77 8.87
N VAL A 58 22.50 -26.13 9.93
CA VAL A 58 23.31 -27.35 10.00
C VAL A 58 22.49 -28.52 10.50
N ALA A 59 21.59 -28.30 11.46
CA ALA A 59 20.68 -29.32 11.99
C ALA A 59 19.50 -28.70 12.68
N ILE A 60 18.35 -29.40 12.65
CA ILE A 60 17.14 -29.07 13.39
C ILE A 60 16.77 -30.29 14.23
N ASP A 61 16.74 -30.16 15.56
CA ASP A 61 16.34 -31.22 16.49
C ASP A 61 14.99 -30.89 17.12
N THR A 62 13.97 -31.67 16.82
CA THR A 62 12.59 -31.52 17.30
C THR A 62 12.26 -32.49 18.43
N ALA A 63 13.18 -33.34 18.87
CA ALA A 63 12.90 -34.48 19.79
C ALA A 63 12.34 -34.00 21.15
N ALA A 64 12.90 -32.95 21.70
CA ALA A 64 12.41 -32.36 22.96
C ALA A 64 10.98 -31.78 22.81
N ALA A 65 10.75 -31.01 21.76
CA ALA A 65 9.46 -30.41 21.48
C ALA A 65 8.37 -31.45 21.21
N LYS A 66 8.67 -32.53 20.50
CA LYS A 66 7.72 -33.64 20.22
C LYS A 66 7.22 -34.35 21.49
N LYS A 67 8.01 -34.35 22.58
CA LYS A 67 7.63 -34.94 23.87
C LYS A 67 6.79 -34.03 24.77
N MET A 68 6.67 -32.77 24.41
CA MET A 68 5.93 -31.80 25.23
C MET A 68 4.42 -32.08 25.22
N ARG A 69 3.80 -31.90 26.38
CA ARG A 69 2.34 -32.04 26.54
C ARG A 69 1.64 -31.07 25.58
N GLY A 70 0.57 -31.55 24.95
CA GLY A 70 -0.29 -30.72 24.09
C GLY A 70 0.17 -30.63 22.64
N VAL A 71 1.45 -30.90 22.32
CA VAL A 71 1.97 -30.88 20.95
C VAL A 71 1.33 -31.98 20.10
N LYS A 72 0.83 -31.62 18.93
CA LYS A 72 0.13 -32.51 17.99
C LYS A 72 0.85 -32.70 16.67
N ALA A 73 1.55 -31.66 16.19
CA ALA A 73 2.37 -31.72 14.98
C ALA A 73 3.54 -30.75 15.07
N ILE A 74 4.66 -31.13 14.48
CA ILE A 74 5.81 -30.27 14.18
C ILE A 74 6.19 -30.54 12.75
N ILE A 75 6.31 -29.49 11.94
CA ILE A 75 6.68 -29.56 10.54
C ILE A 75 7.93 -28.70 10.33
N THR A 76 8.96 -29.27 9.73
CA THR A 76 10.16 -28.58 9.23
C THR A 76 10.23 -28.71 7.72
N ALA A 77 11.22 -28.13 7.08
CA ALA A 77 11.38 -28.23 5.63
C ALA A 77 11.46 -29.67 5.10
N SER A 78 11.88 -30.65 5.94
CA SER A 78 11.95 -32.06 5.54
C SER A 78 10.60 -32.76 5.44
N GLU A 79 9.61 -32.30 6.21
CA GLU A 79 8.26 -32.84 6.25
C GLU A 79 7.27 -32.14 5.31
N LEU A 80 7.69 -31.13 4.55
CA LEU A 80 6.83 -30.47 3.58
C LEU A 80 6.37 -31.42 2.46
N PRO A 81 5.10 -31.39 2.05
CA PRO A 81 4.56 -32.25 1.01
C PRO A 81 5.17 -31.98 -0.37
N THR A 82 5.59 -30.75 -0.61
CA THR A 82 6.22 -30.28 -1.86
C THR A 82 7.47 -29.46 -1.58
N ARG A 83 8.21 -29.14 -2.63
CA ARG A 83 9.34 -28.19 -2.57
C ARG A 83 9.03 -26.90 -3.33
N GLU A 84 7.76 -26.66 -3.60
CA GLU A 84 7.32 -25.44 -4.29
C GLU A 84 7.69 -24.21 -3.47
N LEU A 85 8.07 -23.17 -4.20
CA LEU A 85 8.32 -21.84 -3.66
C LEU A 85 7.05 -21.01 -3.85
N PHE A 86 6.86 -20.03 -2.98
CA PHE A 86 5.80 -19.04 -3.14
C PHE A 86 6.37 -17.64 -3.32
N GLY A 87 5.52 -16.66 -3.61
CA GLY A 87 5.87 -15.26 -3.80
C GLY A 87 4.95 -14.59 -4.79
N LEU A 88 4.68 -13.31 -4.57
CA LEU A 88 3.66 -12.57 -5.31
C LEU A 88 4.02 -12.39 -6.80
N MET A 89 5.18 -11.83 -7.11
CA MET A 89 5.64 -11.60 -8.49
C MET A 89 6.77 -12.54 -8.92
N ARG A 90 7.47 -13.15 -7.96
CA ARG A 90 8.49 -14.17 -8.19
C ARG A 90 8.35 -15.28 -7.15
N LEU A 91 8.33 -16.51 -7.60
CA LEU A 91 8.33 -17.68 -6.72
C LEU A 91 9.76 -17.92 -6.23
N ASP A 92 10.21 -17.19 -5.19
CA ASP A 92 11.58 -17.22 -4.68
C ASP A 92 11.70 -17.51 -3.18
N GLN A 93 10.56 -17.52 -2.45
CA GLN A 93 10.52 -17.75 -1.01
C GLN A 93 10.13 -19.19 -0.67
N PRO A 94 10.92 -19.90 0.17
CA PRO A 94 10.56 -21.22 0.66
C PRO A 94 9.49 -21.14 1.75
N VAL A 95 8.61 -22.14 1.81
CA VAL A 95 7.61 -22.27 2.89
C VAL A 95 8.27 -22.33 4.27
N LEU A 96 9.34 -23.13 4.40
CA LEU A 96 10.19 -23.20 5.59
C LEU A 96 11.66 -23.31 5.13
N ALA A 97 12.54 -22.56 5.77
CA ALA A 97 13.97 -22.61 5.47
C ALA A 97 14.56 -23.98 5.87
N GLY A 98 15.13 -24.68 4.90
CA GLY A 98 15.69 -26.02 5.10
C GLY A 98 17.22 -26.09 5.09
N GLY A 99 17.90 -25.15 4.44
CA GLY A 99 19.36 -25.19 4.28
C GLY A 99 20.05 -23.87 4.62
N LYS A 100 19.40 -22.75 4.36
CA LYS A 100 19.93 -21.41 4.60
C LYS A 100 18.79 -20.47 5.00
N VAL A 101 19.06 -19.59 5.94
CA VAL A 101 18.22 -18.43 6.25
C VAL A 101 18.84 -17.18 5.64
N ARG A 102 17.99 -16.27 5.12
CA ARG A 102 18.38 -15.07 4.39
C ARG A 102 18.03 -13.77 5.09
N TYR A 103 17.16 -13.84 6.12
CA TYR A 103 16.82 -12.66 6.93
C TYR A 103 16.46 -13.09 8.36
N VAL A 104 16.53 -12.16 9.30
CA VAL A 104 16.07 -12.36 10.67
C VAL A 104 14.55 -12.51 10.70
N GLY A 105 14.06 -13.59 11.28
CA GLY A 105 12.62 -13.89 11.30
C GLY A 105 12.15 -14.86 10.22
N GLU A 106 13.03 -15.37 9.35
CA GLU A 106 12.66 -16.38 8.35
C GLU A 106 12.12 -17.65 9.02
N PRO A 107 10.97 -18.21 8.56
CA PRO A 107 10.35 -19.40 9.15
C PRO A 107 11.22 -20.65 8.97
N VAL A 108 11.43 -21.41 10.06
CA VAL A 108 12.27 -22.65 10.08
C VAL A 108 11.43 -23.88 10.41
N ALA A 109 10.48 -23.76 11.31
CA ALA A 109 9.57 -24.84 11.68
C ALA A 109 8.22 -24.27 12.15
N ILE A 110 7.18 -25.09 12.09
CA ILE A 110 5.85 -24.76 12.60
C ILE A 110 5.37 -25.86 13.53
N VAL A 111 4.59 -25.46 14.55
CA VAL A 111 4.09 -26.36 15.59
C VAL A 111 2.58 -26.16 15.75
N ALA A 112 1.81 -27.25 15.92
CA ALA A 112 0.43 -27.22 16.39
C ALA A 112 0.32 -27.85 17.79
N ALA A 113 -0.36 -27.17 18.71
CA ALA A 113 -0.58 -27.65 20.06
C ALA A 113 -2.00 -27.33 20.56
N GLY A 114 -2.37 -27.87 21.74
CA GLY A 114 -3.69 -27.73 22.35
C GLY A 114 -4.02 -26.29 22.76
N THR A 115 -3.01 -25.50 23.13
CA THR A 115 -3.12 -24.09 23.48
C THR A 115 -2.05 -23.25 22.80
N ALA A 116 -2.26 -21.94 22.68
CA ALA A 116 -1.28 -21.03 22.11
C ALA A 116 0.02 -20.99 22.93
N GLU A 117 -0.07 -21.14 24.24
CA GLU A 117 1.10 -21.18 25.11
C GLU A 117 1.91 -22.48 24.92
N GLU A 118 1.25 -23.66 24.86
CA GLU A 118 1.93 -24.92 24.55
C GLU A 118 2.64 -24.86 23.19
N ALA A 119 2.02 -24.24 22.15
CA ALA A 119 2.64 -24.08 20.86
C ALA A 119 3.91 -23.20 20.93
N ARG A 120 3.85 -22.05 21.64
CA ARG A 120 5.01 -21.15 21.83
C ARG A 120 6.15 -21.80 22.63
N LEU A 121 5.81 -22.54 23.68
CA LEU A 121 6.82 -23.28 24.46
C LEU A 121 7.47 -24.39 23.63
N ALA A 122 6.69 -25.12 22.83
CA ALA A 122 7.20 -26.14 21.94
C ALA A 122 8.15 -25.58 20.88
N VAL A 123 7.82 -24.43 20.28
CA VAL A 123 8.72 -23.72 19.37
C VAL A 123 10.07 -23.43 20.02
N ARG A 124 10.10 -22.95 21.26
CA ARG A 124 11.33 -22.68 22.03
C ARG A 124 12.15 -23.92 22.37
N ALA A 125 11.52 -25.10 22.39
CA ALA A 125 12.17 -26.37 22.69
C ALA A 125 12.78 -27.03 21.43
N ILE A 126 12.54 -26.50 20.23
CA ILE A 126 13.22 -26.94 19.01
C ILE A 126 14.63 -26.37 18.99
N ALA A 127 15.65 -27.23 18.94
CA ALA A 127 17.03 -26.81 18.86
C ALA A 127 17.47 -26.72 17.39
N VAL A 128 18.00 -25.56 16.98
CA VAL A 128 18.56 -25.36 15.64
C VAL A 128 20.03 -25.00 15.77
N ARG A 129 20.89 -25.71 15.05
CA ARG A 129 22.31 -25.39 14.94
C ARG A 129 22.55 -24.63 13.66
N TYR A 130 23.01 -23.39 13.82
CA TYR A 130 23.33 -22.49 12.73
C TYR A 130 24.84 -22.30 12.57
N GLU A 131 25.28 -22.05 11.34
CA GLU A 131 26.57 -21.50 10.98
C GLU A 131 26.32 -20.10 10.42
N ALA A 132 26.69 -19.06 11.19
CA ALA A 132 26.47 -17.69 10.80
C ALA A 132 27.29 -17.31 9.55
N LEU A 133 26.70 -16.54 8.65
CA LEU A 133 27.32 -15.99 7.45
C LEU A 133 27.28 -14.46 7.55
N VAL A 134 28.21 -13.81 6.83
CA VAL A 134 28.22 -12.33 6.76
C VAL A 134 27.00 -11.87 5.98
N PRO A 135 26.15 -11.00 6.55
CA PRO A 135 25.01 -10.45 5.85
C PRO A 135 25.41 -9.26 4.97
N ILE A 136 24.71 -9.10 3.83
CA ILE A 136 24.76 -7.89 3.01
C ILE A 136 23.48 -7.11 3.28
N THR A 137 23.58 -5.92 3.88
CA THR A 137 22.44 -5.11 4.32
C THR A 137 22.37 -3.74 3.63
N ASP A 138 23.40 -3.34 2.90
CA ASP A 138 23.42 -2.13 2.07
C ASP A 138 23.03 -2.50 0.63
N PRO A 139 21.93 -1.96 0.07
CA PRO A 139 21.46 -2.34 -1.26
C PRO A 139 22.42 -1.89 -2.37
N VAL A 140 23.17 -0.78 -2.21
CA VAL A 140 24.17 -0.37 -3.19
C VAL A 140 25.36 -1.32 -3.18
N ALA A 141 25.81 -1.74 -1.99
CA ALA A 141 26.86 -2.75 -1.85
C ALA A 141 26.43 -4.10 -2.46
N ALA A 142 25.19 -4.50 -2.30
CA ALA A 142 24.65 -5.74 -2.88
C ALA A 142 24.65 -5.75 -4.41
N LEU A 143 24.58 -4.58 -5.04
CA LEU A 143 24.59 -4.42 -6.50
C LEU A 143 26.01 -4.42 -7.11
N GLN A 144 27.07 -4.30 -6.30
CA GLN A 144 28.42 -4.26 -6.84
C GLN A 144 28.80 -5.59 -7.52
N PRO A 145 29.65 -5.55 -8.58
CA PRO A 145 29.98 -6.72 -9.39
C PRO A 145 30.63 -7.88 -8.59
N ASP A 146 31.33 -7.56 -7.50
CA ASP A 146 32.05 -8.48 -6.62
C ASP A 146 31.21 -8.92 -5.40
N ALA A 147 29.98 -8.44 -5.27
CA ALA A 147 29.11 -8.80 -4.15
C ALA A 147 28.75 -10.30 -4.15
N VAL A 148 28.68 -10.88 -2.96
CA VAL A 148 28.21 -12.26 -2.78
C VAL A 148 26.77 -12.40 -3.28
N LYS A 149 26.51 -13.40 -4.13
CA LYS A 149 25.17 -13.68 -4.64
C LYS A 149 24.27 -14.28 -3.57
N LEU A 150 23.19 -13.60 -3.23
CA LEU A 150 22.18 -14.06 -2.28
C LEU A 150 21.20 -15.04 -2.93
N HIS A 151 20.92 -14.85 -4.23
CA HIS A 151 20.11 -15.72 -5.09
C HIS A 151 20.91 -16.20 -6.29
N GLN A 152 20.46 -17.31 -6.91
CA GLN A 152 21.20 -17.94 -8.05
C GLN A 152 21.46 -16.97 -9.22
N LYS A 153 20.49 -16.09 -9.51
CA LYS A 153 20.58 -15.10 -10.60
C LYS A 153 21.30 -13.81 -10.19
N GLY A 154 21.81 -13.71 -8.95
CA GLY A 154 22.48 -12.52 -8.42
C GLY A 154 21.58 -11.72 -7.49
N ASN A 155 21.91 -10.44 -7.28
CA ASN A 155 21.26 -9.59 -6.30
C ASN A 155 20.33 -8.52 -6.91
N VAL A 156 20.17 -8.49 -8.22
CA VAL A 156 19.21 -7.58 -8.88
C VAL A 156 17.81 -8.21 -8.85
N ILE A 157 16.87 -7.53 -8.21
CA ILE A 157 15.45 -7.90 -8.27
C ILE A 157 14.85 -7.38 -9.56
N GLU A 158 15.00 -6.09 -9.85
CA GLU A 158 14.45 -5.43 -11.03
C GLU A 158 15.35 -4.26 -11.42
N ASP A 159 15.41 -3.98 -12.72
CA ASP A 159 16.24 -2.93 -13.31
C ASP A 159 15.41 -2.17 -14.34
N VAL A 160 15.10 -0.91 -14.06
CA VAL A 160 14.19 -0.09 -14.87
C VAL A 160 14.85 1.21 -15.24
N LEU A 161 15.08 1.40 -16.53
CA LEU A 161 15.54 2.67 -17.09
C LEU A 161 14.39 3.31 -17.87
N VAL A 162 14.05 4.55 -17.51
CA VAL A 162 13.12 5.41 -18.25
C VAL A 162 13.93 6.54 -18.89
N GLU A 163 13.88 6.64 -20.22
CA GLU A 163 14.50 7.72 -20.97
C GLU A 163 13.45 8.42 -21.84
N HIS A 164 13.46 9.74 -21.81
CA HIS A 164 12.56 10.60 -22.58
C HIS A 164 13.32 11.84 -23.08
N GLY A 165 13.13 12.21 -24.34
CA GLY A 165 13.80 13.35 -24.95
C GLY A 165 15.32 13.18 -25.05
N ASP A 166 16.07 14.26 -24.84
CA ASP A 166 17.54 14.28 -24.84
C ASP A 166 18.07 14.12 -23.40
N PRO A 167 18.66 12.98 -23.02
CA PRO A 167 19.17 12.77 -21.67
C PRO A 167 20.36 13.67 -21.32
N ASP A 168 21.04 14.26 -22.34
CA ASP A 168 22.19 15.15 -22.18
C ASP A 168 21.83 16.64 -22.28
N ALA A 169 20.53 16.97 -22.31
CA ALA A 169 20.05 18.34 -22.35
C ALA A 169 20.69 19.22 -21.27
N LYS A 170 21.00 20.46 -21.61
CA LYS A 170 21.59 21.46 -20.72
C LYS A 170 20.54 22.46 -20.26
N ALA A 171 20.69 22.98 -19.07
CA ALA A 171 19.78 23.94 -18.44
C ALA A 171 20.55 25.16 -17.91
N ASP A 172 19.86 26.29 -17.73
CA ASP A 172 20.44 27.51 -17.18
C ASP A 172 20.69 27.41 -15.68
N VAL A 173 19.78 26.75 -14.99
CA VAL A 173 19.81 26.54 -13.53
C VAL A 173 19.73 25.06 -13.25
N VAL A 174 20.71 24.55 -12.49
CA VAL A 174 20.79 23.12 -12.13
C VAL A 174 20.89 22.99 -10.63
N VAL A 175 20.13 22.06 -10.07
CA VAL A 175 20.19 21.65 -8.65
C VAL A 175 20.35 20.14 -8.55
N GLU A 176 21.04 19.69 -7.51
CA GLU A 176 21.26 18.26 -7.26
C GLU A 176 21.09 17.92 -5.77
N GLY A 177 20.91 16.64 -5.47
CA GLY A 177 20.80 16.15 -4.11
C GLY A 177 20.83 14.65 -4.01
N GLU A 178 21.24 14.19 -2.83
CA GLU A 178 21.16 12.81 -2.37
C GLU A 178 20.07 12.70 -1.32
N TYR A 179 19.25 11.65 -1.39
CA TYR A 179 18.12 11.45 -0.48
C TYR A 179 18.06 10.02 0.02
N GLU A 180 17.52 9.85 1.24
CA GLU A 180 17.27 8.55 1.83
C GLU A 180 15.89 8.47 2.48
N LEU A 181 15.22 7.32 2.28
CA LEU A 181 14.04 6.96 3.04
C LEU A 181 14.33 5.69 3.84
N GLY A 182 14.00 5.72 5.13
CA GLY A 182 14.07 4.56 6.01
C GLY A 182 12.98 3.52 5.70
N MET A 183 13.09 2.34 6.30
CA MET A 183 12.07 1.30 6.23
C MET A 183 10.87 1.69 7.09
N GLN A 184 9.66 1.71 6.53
CA GLN A 184 8.42 1.99 7.24
C GLN A 184 7.55 0.73 7.31
N ASP A 185 6.98 0.42 8.47
CA ASP A 185 5.99 -0.62 8.65
C ASP A 185 4.58 -0.11 8.33
N GLN A 186 3.70 -0.97 7.80
CA GLN A 186 2.31 -0.64 7.54
C GLN A 186 1.52 -0.39 8.82
N ALA A 187 2.01 -0.93 9.95
CA ALA A 187 1.49 -0.73 11.29
C ALA A 187 -0.01 -1.05 11.44
N ALA A 188 -0.48 -2.05 10.69
CA ALA A 188 -1.85 -2.53 10.82
C ALA A 188 -2.11 -2.97 12.26
N LEU A 189 -3.18 -2.46 12.90
CA LEU A 189 -3.48 -2.78 14.30
C LEU A 189 -3.84 -4.26 14.50
N GLY A 190 -4.59 -4.85 13.56
CA GLY A 190 -4.82 -6.29 13.54
C GLY A 190 -3.61 -7.03 12.99
N PRO A 191 -2.93 -7.91 13.76
CA PRO A 191 -1.83 -8.70 13.25
C PRO A 191 -2.32 -9.77 12.26
N GLU A 192 -1.38 -10.46 11.62
CA GLU A 192 -1.64 -11.60 10.75
C GLU A 192 -2.38 -12.68 11.54
N ALA A 193 -3.50 -13.15 10.99
CA ALA A 193 -4.34 -14.17 11.64
C ALA A 193 -5.15 -14.96 10.62
N GLY A 194 -5.27 -16.26 10.87
CA GLY A 194 -6.09 -17.16 10.06
C GLY A 194 -6.49 -18.43 10.80
N LEU A 195 -7.56 -19.07 10.34
CA LEU A 195 -8.10 -20.32 10.82
C LEU A 195 -8.29 -21.28 9.66
N ALA A 196 -7.54 -22.37 9.61
CA ALA A 196 -7.70 -23.44 8.62
C ALA A 196 -8.53 -24.60 9.21
N ILE A 197 -9.48 -25.08 8.42
CA ILE A 197 -10.40 -26.16 8.76
C ILE A 197 -10.24 -27.27 7.72
N PRO A 198 -9.79 -28.48 8.10
CA PRO A 198 -9.67 -29.58 7.17
C PRO A 198 -11.06 -30.05 6.72
N ARG A 199 -11.23 -30.34 5.41
CA ARG A 199 -12.48 -30.77 4.81
C ARG A 199 -12.52 -32.31 4.70
N GLN A 200 -13.69 -32.88 4.70
CA GLN A 200 -13.89 -34.35 4.57
C GLN A 200 -13.35 -34.91 3.24
N ASP A 201 -13.35 -34.08 2.20
CA ASP A 201 -12.88 -34.43 0.86
C ASP A 201 -11.33 -34.40 0.70
N GLY A 202 -10.59 -34.21 1.81
CA GLY A 202 -9.14 -34.07 1.85
C GLY A 202 -8.63 -32.68 1.54
N GLY A 203 -9.50 -31.72 1.30
CA GLY A 203 -9.17 -30.32 1.10
C GLY A 203 -9.10 -29.51 2.41
N VAL A 204 -8.99 -28.20 2.28
CA VAL A 204 -8.94 -27.25 3.40
C VAL A 204 -9.79 -26.00 3.12
N GLU A 205 -10.49 -25.52 4.14
CA GLU A 205 -11.09 -24.19 4.15
C GLU A 205 -10.26 -23.28 5.03
N LEU A 206 -9.85 -22.12 4.50
CA LEU A 206 -9.03 -21.14 5.21
C LEU A 206 -9.77 -19.81 5.35
N HIS A 207 -10.08 -19.43 6.57
CA HIS A 207 -10.54 -18.08 6.91
C HIS A 207 -9.32 -17.22 7.18
N ILE A 208 -9.09 -16.19 6.37
CA ILE A 208 -7.83 -15.42 6.36
C ILE A 208 -8.05 -13.91 6.22
N ALA A 209 -7.23 -13.14 6.93
CA ALA A 209 -7.13 -11.70 6.74
C ALA A 209 -6.12 -11.41 5.61
N THR A 210 -6.61 -11.17 4.39
CA THR A 210 -5.80 -10.93 3.17
C THR A 210 -6.35 -9.77 2.35
N GLN A 211 -5.56 -9.30 1.37
CA GLN A 211 -5.98 -8.34 0.35
C GLN A 211 -6.37 -9.00 -0.97
N TRP A 212 -5.98 -10.27 -1.21
CA TRP A 212 -6.14 -10.90 -2.52
C TRP A 212 -6.37 -12.42 -2.43
N LEU A 213 -7.63 -12.81 -2.21
CA LEU A 213 -8.01 -14.20 -2.01
C LEU A 213 -7.55 -15.17 -3.13
N HIS A 214 -7.71 -14.79 -4.40
CA HIS A 214 -7.38 -15.68 -5.52
C HIS A 214 -5.88 -15.79 -5.76
N GLU A 215 -5.11 -14.74 -5.47
CA GLU A 215 -3.65 -14.82 -5.54
C GLU A 215 -3.08 -15.65 -4.40
N ASP A 216 -3.64 -15.51 -3.19
CA ASP A 216 -3.33 -16.41 -2.09
C ASP A 216 -3.60 -17.87 -2.48
N LEU A 217 -4.78 -18.15 -3.06
CA LEU A 217 -5.17 -19.50 -3.52
C LEU A 217 -4.13 -20.08 -4.49
N ARG A 218 -3.72 -19.27 -5.49
CA ARG A 218 -2.73 -19.65 -6.50
C ARG A 218 -1.37 -20.03 -5.91
N GLN A 219 -0.96 -19.37 -4.83
CA GLN A 219 0.31 -19.64 -4.13
C GLN A 219 0.19 -20.77 -3.10
N ILE A 220 -0.95 -20.87 -2.40
CA ILE A 220 -1.16 -21.85 -1.33
C ILE A 220 -1.32 -23.27 -1.89
N ALA A 221 -2.14 -23.46 -2.91
CA ALA A 221 -2.51 -24.79 -3.40
C ALA A 221 -1.30 -25.63 -3.84
N PRO A 222 -0.34 -25.13 -4.66
CA PRO A 222 0.87 -25.87 -5.01
C PRO A 222 1.74 -26.22 -3.80
N CYS A 223 1.89 -25.31 -2.84
CA CYS A 223 2.69 -25.55 -1.62
C CYS A 223 2.08 -26.65 -0.73
N LEU A 224 0.77 -26.84 -0.78
CA LEU A 224 0.06 -27.92 -0.09
C LEU A 224 0.07 -29.24 -0.88
N GLY A 225 0.47 -29.22 -2.16
CA GLY A 225 0.35 -30.36 -3.06
C GLY A 225 -1.12 -30.69 -3.39
N LEU A 226 -1.99 -29.69 -3.38
CA LEU A 226 -3.44 -29.82 -3.65
C LEU A 226 -3.83 -29.05 -4.91
N PRO A 227 -4.85 -29.50 -5.64
CA PRO A 227 -5.46 -28.68 -6.68
C PRO A 227 -6.24 -27.53 -6.05
N GLU A 228 -6.35 -26.39 -6.74
CA GLU A 228 -7.08 -25.21 -6.23
C GLU A 228 -8.53 -25.54 -5.82
N SER A 229 -9.21 -26.45 -6.49
CA SER A 229 -10.57 -26.90 -6.15
C SER A 229 -10.72 -27.53 -4.75
N LYS A 230 -9.61 -27.92 -4.14
CA LYS A 230 -9.56 -28.47 -2.77
C LYS A 230 -9.22 -27.43 -1.71
N VAL A 231 -8.91 -26.21 -2.11
CA VAL A 231 -8.57 -25.10 -1.21
C VAL A 231 -9.62 -24.01 -1.35
N HIS A 232 -10.39 -23.78 -0.28
CA HIS A 232 -11.43 -22.75 -0.24
C HIS A 232 -10.98 -21.63 0.70
N LEU A 233 -10.93 -20.40 0.21
CA LEU A 233 -10.55 -19.23 0.99
C LEU A 233 -11.76 -18.34 1.26
N VAL A 234 -11.91 -17.93 2.50
CA VAL A 234 -12.97 -17.03 2.98
C VAL A 234 -12.31 -15.84 3.66
N LEU A 235 -12.71 -14.63 3.31
CA LEU A 235 -12.17 -13.43 3.94
C LEU A 235 -12.56 -13.38 5.43
N ALA A 236 -11.60 -13.32 6.31
CA ALA A 236 -11.80 -12.99 7.71
C ALA A 236 -11.88 -11.48 7.93
N GLY A 237 -12.28 -11.02 9.10
CA GLY A 237 -12.19 -9.60 9.46
C GLY A 237 -10.73 -9.13 9.43
N VAL A 238 -10.48 -8.03 8.72
CA VAL A 238 -9.14 -7.47 8.54
C VAL A 238 -9.00 -6.19 9.34
N GLY A 239 -7.99 -6.13 10.21
CA GLY A 239 -7.70 -5.00 11.08
C GLY A 239 -6.68 -4.00 10.48
N GLY A 240 -6.84 -3.67 9.20
CA GLY A 240 -5.90 -2.86 8.42
C GLY A 240 -4.97 -3.71 7.57
N ALA A 241 -4.49 -3.14 6.47
CA ALA A 241 -3.62 -3.85 5.53
C ALA A 241 -2.52 -2.95 4.94
N PHE A 242 -2.88 -1.86 4.26
CA PHE A 242 -2.00 -0.85 3.68
C PHE A 242 -0.93 -1.39 2.71
N GLY A 243 -1.10 -2.64 2.25
CA GLY A 243 -0.18 -3.38 1.39
C GLY A 243 0.42 -4.64 2.04
N ALA A 244 0.54 -4.70 3.37
CA ALA A 244 1.18 -5.83 4.07
C ALA A 244 0.51 -7.20 3.83
N ARG A 245 -0.76 -7.19 3.38
CA ARG A 245 -1.55 -8.43 3.23
C ARG A 245 -1.77 -8.82 1.77
N GLU A 246 -0.95 -8.31 0.87
CA GLU A 246 -0.85 -8.83 -0.50
C GLU A 246 0.00 -10.10 -0.56
N ASP A 247 0.98 -10.21 0.34
CA ASP A 247 1.87 -11.36 0.45
C ASP A 247 1.30 -12.43 1.37
N VAL A 248 1.59 -13.70 1.03
CA VAL A 248 1.31 -14.85 1.86
C VAL A 248 2.24 -14.83 3.08
N THR A 249 1.68 -14.92 4.29
CA THR A 249 2.41 -14.91 5.56
C THR A 249 2.28 -16.23 6.34
N LEU A 250 1.12 -16.46 6.97
CA LEU A 250 0.85 -17.67 7.77
C LEU A 250 -0.13 -18.65 7.08
N GLN A 251 -0.65 -18.31 5.92
CA GLN A 251 -1.69 -19.06 5.21
C GLN A 251 -1.29 -20.52 4.98
N ILE A 252 -0.13 -20.73 4.33
CA ILE A 252 0.39 -22.08 4.03
C ILE A 252 0.67 -22.85 5.32
N HIS A 253 1.30 -22.21 6.31
CA HIS A 253 1.61 -22.79 7.61
C HIS A 253 0.37 -23.30 8.33
N THR A 254 -0.68 -22.47 8.37
CA THR A 254 -1.93 -22.80 9.04
C THR A 254 -2.63 -24.00 8.37
N CYS A 255 -2.65 -24.02 7.02
CA CYS A 255 -3.20 -25.12 6.25
C CYS A 255 -2.42 -26.43 6.43
N LEU A 256 -1.08 -26.40 6.39
CA LEU A 256 -0.23 -27.55 6.61
C LEU A 256 -0.48 -28.20 7.97
N LEU A 257 -0.56 -27.38 9.03
CA LEU A 257 -0.84 -27.87 10.39
C LEU A 257 -2.25 -28.46 10.52
N ALA A 258 -3.25 -27.84 9.86
CA ALA A 258 -4.62 -28.35 9.87
C ALA A 258 -4.74 -29.70 9.16
N LEU A 259 -4.13 -29.84 7.99
CA LEU A 259 -4.10 -31.08 7.21
C LEU A 259 -3.34 -32.19 7.95
N ALA A 260 -2.19 -31.89 8.53
CA ALA A 260 -1.37 -32.86 9.28
C ALA A 260 -2.09 -33.36 10.56
N THR A 261 -2.81 -32.50 11.24
CA THR A 261 -3.50 -32.86 12.50
C THR A 261 -4.95 -33.33 12.30
N LYS A 262 -5.51 -33.13 11.10
CA LYS A 262 -6.94 -33.39 10.78
C LYS A 262 -7.89 -32.65 11.74
N ARG A 263 -7.46 -31.48 12.23
CA ARG A 263 -8.20 -30.63 13.16
C ARG A 263 -8.13 -29.17 12.72
N PRO A 264 -9.12 -28.33 13.05
CA PRO A 264 -8.98 -26.91 12.83
C PRO A 264 -7.74 -26.36 13.54
N VAL A 265 -6.98 -25.49 12.85
CA VAL A 265 -5.81 -24.82 13.43
C VAL A 265 -5.94 -23.31 13.23
N ARG A 266 -5.74 -22.56 14.28
CA ARG A 266 -5.63 -21.09 14.25
C ARG A 266 -4.19 -20.67 14.46
N MET A 267 -3.70 -19.78 13.61
CA MET A 267 -2.46 -19.05 13.81
C MET A 267 -2.72 -17.55 13.93
N THR A 268 -1.98 -16.91 14.82
CA THR A 268 -2.02 -15.44 14.98
C THR A 268 -0.64 -14.99 15.42
N TYR A 269 -0.06 -14.02 14.70
CA TYR A 269 1.22 -13.44 15.09
C TYR A 269 1.05 -12.49 16.29
N GLY A 270 2.05 -12.46 17.16
CA GLY A 270 2.20 -11.35 18.11
C GLY A 270 2.77 -10.12 17.40
N ARG A 271 2.70 -8.94 18.04
CA ARG A 271 3.19 -7.71 17.40
C ARG A 271 4.67 -7.80 16.98
N ALA A 272 5.55 -8.29 17.84
CA ALA A 272 6.95 -8.46 17.47
C ALA A 272 7.15 -9.45 16.31
N GLU A 273 6.37 -10.55 16.27
CA GLU A 273 6.42 -11.49 15.17
C GLU A 273 5.90 -10.88 13.87
N SER A 274 4.90 -10.02 13.94
CA SER A 274 4.37 -9.27 12.79
C SER A 274 5.48 -8.46 12.09
N PHE A 275 6.34 -7.75 12.85
CA PHE A 275 7.49 -7.01 12.29
C PHE A 275 8.52 -7.88 11.54
N TYR A 276 8.54 -9.18 11.78
CA TYR A 276 9.39 -10.13 11.05
C TYR A 276 8.65 -10.91 9.97
N GLY A 277 7.34 -11.02 10.10
CA GLY A 277 6.52 -11.98 9.38
C GLY A 277 5.78 -11.43 8.16
N HIS A 278 5.86 -10.13 7.88
CA HIS A 278 5.32 -9.51 6.68
C HIS A 278 6.31 -8.56 6.01
N VAL A 279 5.95 -8.04 4.85
CA VAL A 279 6.78 -7.12 4.06
C VAL A 279 6.62 -5.68 4.54
N HIS A 280 7.63 -4.83 4.25
CA HIS A 280 7.67 -3.42 4.66
C HIS A 280 7.79 -2.49 3.44
N ARG A 281 7.68 -1.14 3.65
CA ARG A 281 8.06 -0.17 2.65
C ARG A 281 9.54 -0.27 2.34
N HIS A 282 9.90 -0.32 1.07
CA HIS A 282 11.29 -0.31 0.61
C HIS A 282 12.05 0.90 1.14
N PRO A 283 13.13 0.73 1.90
CA PRO A 283 14.13 1.78 2.04
C PRO A 283 14.67 2.17 0.67
N ALA A 284 15.04 3.44 0.52
CA ALA A 284 15.54 3.92 -0.75
C ALA A 284 16.72 4.88 -0.59
N LYS A 285 17.68 4.78 -1.50
CA LYS A 285 18.75 5.77 -1.72
C LYS A 285 18.56 6.37 -3.10
N LEU A 286 18.54 7.70 -3.19
CA LEU A 286 18.19 8.40 -4.41
C LEU A 286 19.18 9.54 -4.67
N TRP A 287 19.61 9.67 -5.92
CA TRP A 287 20.44 10.75 -6.43
C TRP A 287 19.66 11.45 -7.55
N TYR A 288 19.44 12.76 -7.38
CA TYR A 288 18.62 13.53 -8.30
C TYR A 288 19.34 14.78 -8.79
N THR A 289 19.11 15.12 -10.06
CA THR A 289 19.48 16.41 -10.67
C THR A 289 18.29 16.94 -11.44
N HIS A 290 17.87 18.18 -11.15
CA HIS A 290 16.89 18.91 -11.94
C HIS A 290 17.54 20.11 -12.64
N GLY A 291 17.15 20.33 -13.88
CA GLY A 291 17.55 21.50 -14.65
C GLY A 291 16.35 22.32 -15.11
N SER A 292 16.44 23.65 -15.04
CA SER A 292 15.41 24.57 -15.52
C SER A 292 16.00 25.72 -16.36
N THR A 293 15.15 26.40 -17.11
CA THR A 293 15.44 27.72 -17.65
C THR A 293 15.51 28.75 -16.54
N LYS A 294 16.02 29.97 -16.83
CA LYS A 294 16.00 31.13 -15.91
C LYS A 294 14.56 31.53 -15.51
N ASP A 295 13.60 31.25 -16.38
CA ASP A 295 12.18 31.54 -16.11
C ASP A 295 11.47 30.42 -15.32
N GLY A 296 12.20 29.34 -14.95
CA GLY A 296 11.70 28.25 -14.12
C GLY A 296 10.93 27.16 -14.88
N GLU A 297 11.03 27.08 -16.21
CA GLU A 297 10.53 25.91 -16.95
C GLU A 297 11.50 24.74 -16.80
N LEU A 298 11.01 23.56 -16.45
CA LEU A 298 11.83 22.36 -16.34
C LEU A 298 12.39 21.99 -17.73
N VAL A 299 13.68 21.73 -17.77
CA VAL A 299 14.40 21.26 -18.97
C VAL A 299 14.70 19.78 -18.88
N PHE A 300 15.19 19.31 -17.74
CA PHE A 300 15.47 17.89 -17.55
C PHE A 300 15.34 17.45 -16.09
N VAL A 301 15.09 16.13 -15.93
CA VAL A 301 15.23 15.38 -14.68
C VAL A 301 16.13 14.18 -14.90
N ARG A 302 17.17 14.03 -14.07
CA ARG A 302 18.01 12.83 -14.00
C ARG A 302 17.96 12.24 -12.60
N ALA A 303 17.78 10.92 -12.51
CA ALA A 303 17.71 10.27 -11.21
C ALA A 303 18.28 8.84 -11.26
N THR A 304 19.01 8.48 -10.19
CA THR A 304 19.31 7.08 -9.85
C THR A 304 18.60 6.75 -8.55
N ILE A 305 17.87 5.64 -8.52
CA ILE A 305 17.06 5.18 -7.40
C ILE A 305 17.45 3.74 -7.08
N VAL A 306 17.91 3.49 -5.86
CA VAL A 306 18.20 2.15 -5.37
C VAL A 306 17.23 1.81 -4.25
N LEU A 307 16.47 0.73 -4.45
CA LEU A 307 15.47 0.24 -3.52
C LEU A 307 15.96 -1.05 -2.86
N ASP A 308 15.89 -1.12 -1.53
CA ASP A 308 16.20 -2.34 -0.78
C ASP A 308 14.97 -3.27 -0.79
N GLY A 309 15.07 -4.37 -1.53
CA GLY A 309 14.02 -5.40 -1.63
C GLY A 309 14.05 -6.42 -0.50
N GLY A 310 15.07 -6.39 0.35
CA GLY A 310 15.27 -7.41 1.38
C GLY A 310 15.55 -8.80 0.80
N ALA A 311 15.21 -9.84 1.55
CA ALA A 311 15.62 -11.19 1.24
C ALA A 311 14.85 -11.87 0.09
N TYR A 312 13.65 -11.41 -0.25
CA TYR A 312 12.75 -11.99 -1.25
C TYR A 312 12.03 -10.91 -2.06
N ALA A 313 11.67 -11.23 -3.31
CA ALA A 313 11.18 -10.23 -4.27
C ALA A 313 9.83 -9.62 -3.90
N SER A 314 8.88 -10.40 -3.39
CA SER A 314 7.51 -9.92 -3.16
C SER A 314 6.98 -9.13 -4.38
N SER A 315 6.48 -7.91 -4.16
CA SER A 315 6.04 -6.97 -5.20
C SER A 315 7.11 -5.96 -5.64
N SER A 316 8.37 -6.14 -5.22
CA SER A 316 9.47 -5.21 -5.52
C SER A 316 9.64 -4.88 -7.03
N PRO A 317 9.44 -5.83 -7.99
CA PRO A 317 9.54 -5.49 -9.41
C PRO A 317 8.59 -4.35 -9.82
N ALA A 318 7.34 -4.36 -9.36
CA ALA A 318 6.38 -3.31 -9.67
C ALA A 318 6.66 -2.01 -8.89
N VAL A 319 7.17 -2.10 -7.64
CA VAL A 319 7.57 -0.93 -6.84
C VAL A 319 8.71 -0.18 -7.52
N VAL A 320 9.73 -0.90 -8.01
CA VAL A 320 10.86 -0.34 -8.77
C VAL A 320 10.38 0.34 -10.06
N ALA A 321 9.49 -0.33 -10.80
CA ALA A 321 8.91 0.23 -12.02
C ALA A 321 8.15 1.54 -11.74
N ASN A 322 7.33 1.59 -10.70
CA ASN A 322 6.61 2.80 -10.32
C ASN A 322 7.56 3.92 -9.85
N ALA A 323 8.61 3.60 -9.10
CA ALA A 323 9.61 4.59 -8.68
C ALA A 323 10.28 5.25 -9.89
N ALA A 324 10.57 4.48 -10.94
CA ALA A 324 11.12 5.00 -12.19
C ALA A 324 10.09 5.81 -12.98
N CYS A 325 8.90 5.23 -13.24
CA CYS A 325 7.87 5.84 -14.10
C CYS A 325 7.34 7.16 -13.55
N PHE A 326 7.28 7.31 -12.22
CA PHE A 326 6.83 8.53 -11.53
C PHE A 326 8.00 9.36 -10.98
N GLY A 327 9.22 9.09 -11.42
CA GLY A 327 10.44 9.74 -10.93
C GLY A 327 10.56 11.24 -11.18
N ALA A 328 9.75 11.80 -12.07
CA ALA A 328 9.69 13.24 -12.32
C ALA A 328 8.44 13.93 -11.76
N GLY A 329 7.54 13.17 -11.11
CA GLY A 329 6.31 13.71 -10.53
C GLY A 329 5.28 14.19 -11.56
N PRO A 330 4.27 15.00 -11.10
CA PRO A 330 3.17 15.48 -11.94
C PRO A 330 3.56 16.70 -12.79
N TYR A 331 4.79 16.72 -13.33
CA TYR A 331 5.35 17.87 -14.04
C TYR A 331 5.64 17.54 -15.50
N ARG A 332 5.55 18.59 -16.34
CA ARG A 332 6.00 18.55 -17.74
C ARG A 332 7.53 18.60 -17.77
N VAL A 333 8.14 17.51 -18.16
CA VAL A 333 9.59 17.37 -18.24
C VAL A 333 9.95 16.92 -19.65
N PRO A 334 10.53 17.79 -20.49
CA PRO A 334 10.82 17.44 -21.87
C PRO A 334 11.95 16.43 -22.02
N ASN A 335 12.84 16.34 -21.05
CA ASN A 335 13.98 15.42 -21.08
C ASN A 335 14.15 14.73 -19.73
N ALA A 336 14.19 13.40 -19.71
CA ALA A 336 14.34 12.65 -18.48
C ALA A 336 15.24 11.42 -18.67
N ARG A 337 16.01 11.11 -17.62
CA ARG A 337 16.70 9.83 -17.46
C ARG A 337 16.59 9.38 -16.01
N VAL A 338 15.73 8.40 -15.77
CA VAL A 338 15.48 7.85 -14.43
C VAL A 338 15.83 6.38 -14.43
N HIS A 339 16.83 5.99 -13.64
CA HIS A 339 17.27 4.62 -13.49
C HIS A 339 16.96 4.12 -12.10
N ALA A 340 16.04 3.17 -11.96
CA ALA A 340 15.66 2.55 -10.69
C ALA A 340 16.06 1.07 -10.66
N VAL A 341 16.70 0.65 -9.56
CA VAL A 341 17.14 -0.73 -9.37
C VAL A 341 16.72 -1.23 -7.98
N GLY A 342 16.08 -2.40 -7.94
CA GLY A 342 15.77 -3.13 -6.72
C GLY A 342 16.83 -4.17 -6.40
N ALA A 343 17.33 -4.21 -5.17
CA ALA A 343 18.37 -5.11 -4.73
C ALA A 343 17.88 -6.13 -3.71
N TYR A 344 18.27 -7.39 -3.84
CA TYR A 344 18.22 -8.36 -2.75
C TYR A 344 19.27 -8.02 -1.69
N THR A 345 18.88 -8.09 -0.43
CA THR A 345 19.75 -7.94 0.74
C THR A 345 19.39 -9.01 1.80
N ASN A 346 20.13 -9.01 2.93
CA ASN A 346 19.75 -9.85 4.08
C ASN A 346 18.88 -9.09 5.10
N ASN A 347 18.26 -7.99 4.69
CA ASN A 347 17.25 -7.32 5.48
C ASN A 347 15.90 -8.06 5.39
N PRO A 348 14.95 -7.83 6.31
CA PRO A 348 13.59 -8.31 6.17
C PRO A 348 12.99 -7.96 4.81
N PRO A 349 12.15 -8.84 4.21
CA PRO A 349 11.56 -8.59 2.90
C PRO A 349 10.77 -7.28 2.86
N THR A 350 10.85 -6.58 1.74
CA THR A 350 10.04 -5.41 1.46
C THR A 350 9.08 -5.70 0.32
N GLY A 351 7.96 -5.02 0.31
CA GLY A 351 6.89 -5.27 -0.65
C GLY A 351 5.90 -4.11 -0.72
N ALA A 352 4.64 -4.43 -0.88
CA ALA A 352 3.60 -3.42 -1.04
C ALA A 352 3.39 -2.60 0.24
N MET A 353 3.47 -1.29 0.10
CA MET A 353 2.97 -0.32 1.06
C MET A 353 2.40 0.87 0.32
N ARG A 354 1.31 1.40 0.84
CA ARG A 354 0.52 2.53 0.32
C ARG A 354 1.40 3.61 -0.34
N GLY A 355 1.16 3.90 -1.63
CA GLY A 355 1.97 4.78 -2.48
C GLY A 355 3.00 4.08 -3.39
N PHE A 356 3.46 2.86 -3.06
CA PHE A 356 4.05 1.83 -3.93
C PHE A 356 5.10 2.38 -4.92
N GLY A 357 6.23 2.85 -4.43
CA GLY A 357 7.34 3.42 -5.23
C GLY A 357 7.24 4.93 -5.46
N ALA A 358 6.03 5.47 -5.65
CA ALA A 358 5.84 6.90 -5.87
C ALA A 358 6.16 7.76 -4.62
N VAL A 359 6.02 7.22 -3.40
CA VAL A 359 6.42 7.92 -2.17
C VAL A 359 7.91 8.22 -2.15
N GLN A 360 8.73 7.22 -2.51
CA GLN A 360 10.17 7.33 -2.51
C GLN A 360 10.64 8.42 -3.49
N SER A 361 10.16 8.34 -4.74
CA SER A 361 10.50 9.33 -5.77
C SER A 361 9.99 10.73 -5.43
N CYS A 362 8.77 10.84 -4.86
CA CYS A 362 8.15 12.11 -4.51
C CYS A 362 8.97 12.89 -3.50
N PHE A 363 9.53 12.23 -2.50
CA PHE A 363 10.39 12.89 -1.52
C PHE A 363 11.58 13.61 -2.17
N ALA A 364 12.20 12.98 -3.16
CA ALA A 364 13.37 13.52 -3.83
C ALA A 364 13.02 14.60 -4.88
N TYR A 365 12.07 14.33 -5.80
CA TYR A 365 11.77 15.32 -6.83
C TYR A 365 11.12 16.59 -6.26
N GLU A 366 10.33 16.50 -5.21
CA GLU A 366 9.75 17.66 -4.54
C GLU A 366 10.80 18.49 -3.80
N ALA A 367 11.80 17.84 -3.21
CA ALA A 367 12.94 18.53 -2.63
C ALA A 367 13.78 19.27 -3.72
N GLN A 368 13.89 18.70 -4.91
CA GLN A 368 14.54 19.38 -6.04
C GLN A 368 13.73 20.59 -6.53
N MET A 369 12.39 20.50 -6.56
CA MET A 369 11.51 21.62 -6.89
C MET A 369 11.69 22.77 -5.92
N ASP A 370 11.79 22.50 -4.61
CA ASP A 370 12.08 23.53 -3.61
C ASP A 370 13.46 24.18 -3.81
N LYS A 371 14.50 23.37 -4.07
CA LYS A 371 15.86 23.88 -4.37
C LYS A 371 15.87 24.78 -5.61
N LEU A 372 15.11 24.41 -6.66
CA LEU A 372 14.95 25.26 -7.85
C LEU A 372 14.23 26.57 -7.51
N ALA A 373 13.13 26.53 -6.76
CA ALA A 373 12.39 27.71 -6.36
C ALA A 373 13.28 28.71 -5.58
N VAL A 374 14.05 28.21 -4.63
CA VAL A 374 15.02 29.02 -3.86
C VAL A 374 16.09 29.62 -4.78
N LYS A 375 16.70 28.82 -5.68
CA LYS A 375 17.78 29.26 -6.56
C LYS A 375 17.33 30.25 -7.61
N LEU A 376 16.09 30.16 -8.06
CA LEU A 376 15.44 31.08 -8.99
C LEU A 376 14.87 32.31 -8.31
N GLY A 377 14.66 32.30 -6.98
CA GLY A 377 13.99 33.37 -6.23
C GLY A 377 12.49 33.48 -6.57
N VAL A 378 11.84 32.35 -6.91
CA VAL A 378 10.41 32.28 -7.25
C VAL A 378 9.61 31.56 -6.17
N ASP A 379 8.34 31.89 -6.06
CA ASP A 379 7.42 31.21 -5.16
C ASP A 379 7.31 29.71 -5.52
N PRO A 380 7.40 28.78 -4.55
CA PRO A 380 7.37 27.35 -4.81
C PRO A 380 6.03 26.87 -5.39
N VAL A 381 4.91 27.52 -5.12
CA VAL A 381 3.61 27.21 -5.71
C VAL A 381 3.59 27.62 -7.18
N VAL A 382 4.04 28.84 -7.48
CA VAL A 382 4.12 29.37 -8.85
C VAL A 382 5.02 28.50 -9.73
N LEU A 383 6.17 28.03 -9.20
CA LEU A 383 7.06 27.13 -9.94
C LEU A 383 6.37 25.79 -10.28
N ARG A 384 5.63 25.22 -9.33
CA ARG A 384 4.89 23.97 -9.52
C ARG A 384 3.73 24.12 -10.50
N GLU A 385 2.92 25.18 -10.38
CA GLU A 385 1.82 25.47 -11.32
C GLU A 385 2.32 25.67 -12.75
N LYS A 386 3.43 26.38 -12.92
CA LYS A 386 4.06 26.63 -14.22
C LYS A 386 4.40 25.33 -14.94
N ASN A 387 4.91 24.34 -14.20
CA ASN A 387 5.36 23.06 -14.74
C ASN A 387 4.29 21.95 -14.66
N ALA A 388 3.13 22.21 -14.10
CA ALA A 388 2.09 21.21 -13.89
C ALA A 388 1.65 20.53 -15.21
N LEU A 389 1.49 19.20 -15.18
CA LEU A 389 0.92 18.43 -16.30
C LEU A 389 -0.51 18.88 -16.58
N ARG A 390 -0.86 18.88 -17.86
CA ARG A 390 -2.19 19.19 -18.39
C ARG A 390 -2.74 18.00 -19.15
N ASN A 391 -4.05 17.98 -19.36
CA ASN A 391 -4.65 16.96 -20.22
C ASN A 391 -4.03 16.98 -21.62
N GLY A 392 -3.57 15.83 -22.10
CA GLY A 392 -2.85 15.67 -23.36
C GLY A 392 -1.32 15.80 -23.27
N ASP A 393 -0.77 16.36 -22.17
CA ASP A 393 0.68 16.33 -21.93
C ASP A 393 1.16 14.88 -21.73
N ARG A 394 2.46 14.66 -21.90
CA ARG A 394 3.08 13.34 -21.72
C ARG A 394 3.89 13.30 -20.42
N ILE A 395 3.75 12.20 -19.69
CA ILE A 395 4.68 11.88 -18.60
C ILE A 395 6.01 11.38 -19.17
N ILE A 396 7.02 11.22 -18.32
CA ILE A 396 8.39 10.82 -18.75
C ILE A 396 8.45 9.43 -19.41
N THR A 397 7.40 8.60 -19.27
CA THR A 397 7.26 7.35 -20.02
C THR A 397 6.64 7.55 -21.41
N SER A 398 6.52 8.77 -21.89
CA SER A 398 5.87 9.17 -23.13
C SER A 398 4.36 8.91 -23.21
N GLN A 399 3.74 8.34 -22.17
CA GLN A 399 2.31 8.14 -22.12
C GLN A 399 1.58 9.48 -22.00
N PRO A 400 0.55 9.75 -22.84
CA PRO A 400 -0.30 10.92 -22.68
C PRO A 400 -1.18 10.80 -21.42
N VAL A 401 -1.39 11.91 -20.74
CA VAL A 401 -2.37 12.02 -19.66
C VAL A 401 -3.74 12.34 -20.26
N GLU A 402 -4.63 11.37 -20.22
CA GLU A 402 -5.96 11.46 -20.81
C GLU A 402 -7.06 11.44 -19.75
N GLY A 403 -8.25 11.93 -20.11
CA GLY A 403 -9.44 11.95 -19.27
C GLY A 403 -9.50 13.10 -18.29
N SER A 404 -8.51 13.30 -17.44
CA SER A 404 -8.47 14.40 -16.48
C SER A 404 -7.07 14.58 -15.88
N ALA A 405 -6.52 15.79 -15.94
CA ALA A 405 -5.24 16.20 -15.34
C ALA A 405 -5.36 17.54 -14.60
N PRO A 406 -6.07 17.61 -13.47
CA PRO A 406 -6.30 18.88 -12.75
C PRO A 406 -5.11 19.27 -11.85
N VAL A 407 -3.85 19.06 -12.31
CA VAL A 407 -2.65 19.22 -11.48
C VAL A 407 -2.51 20.65 -10.96
N ALA A 408 -2.64 21.66 -11.83
CA ALA A 408 -2.56 23.06 -11.42
C ALA A 408 -3.70 23.43 -10.47
N ASP A 409 -4.92 22.86 -10.67
CA ASP A 409 -6.07 23.12 -9.79
C ASP A 409 -5.87 22.53 -8.39
N VAL A 410 -5.36 21.29 -8.28
CA VAL A 410 -5.07 20.71 -6.96
C VAL A 410 -3.95 21.46 -6.23
N ILE A 411 -2.91 21.95 -6.94
CA ILE A 411 -1.85 22.77 -6.36
C ILE A 411 -2.42 24.09 -5.82
N ARG A 412 -3.19 24.81 -6.65
CA ARG A 412 -3.77 26.11 -6.29
C ARG A 412 -4.76 26.00 -5.14
N ARG A 413 -5.73 25.09 -5.23
CA ARG A 413 -6.72 24.90 -4.18
C ARG A 413 -6.11 24.51 -2.85
N CYS A 414 -5.07 23.69 -2.87
CA CYS A 414 -4.30 23.37 -1.68
C CYS A 414 -3.61 24.61 -1.08
N ALA A 415 -3.03 25.48 -1.92
CA ALA A 415 -2.36 26.71 -1.50
C ALA A 415 -3.33 27.76 -0.96
N ASP A 416 -4.53 27.85 -1.53
CA ASP A 416 -5.57 28.85 -1.20
C ASP A 416 -6.32 28.55 0.13
N VAL A 417 -6.16 27.36 0.70
CA VAL A 417 -6.75 27.06 2.02
C VAL A 417 -6.24 28.07 3.05
N ALA A 418 -7.13 28.55 3.91
CA ALA A 418 -6.78 29.51 4.94
C ALA A 418 -5.60 29.02 5.81
N MET A 419 -4.63 29.92 6.05
CA MET A 419 -3.50 29.66 6.94
C MET A 419 -3.99 29.64 8.41
N PRO A 420 -3.37 28.81 9.28
CA PRO A 420 -3.62 28.92 10.71
C PRO A 420 -3.06 30.24 11.24
N ASP A 421 -3.46 30.62 12.46
CA ASP A 421 -2.99 31.82 13.12
C ASP A 421 -1.46 31.92 13.07
N ALA A 422 -0.95 33.12 12.78
CA ALA A 422 0.51 33.35 12.60
C ALA A 422 1.30 33.25 13.91
N GLU A 423 0.65 33.48 15.05
CA GLU A 423 1.30 33.47 16.35
C GLU A 423 1.65 32.07 16.82
N ILE A 424 2.83 31.94 17.43
CA ILE A 424 3.23 30.70 18.10
C ILE A 424 2.36 30.56 19.37
N PRO A 425 1.74 29.38 19.59
CA PRO A 425 0.87 29.17 20.74
C PRO A 425 1.61 29.40 22.06
N THR A 426 0.93 30.01 23.03
CA THR A 426 1.42 30.15 24.40
C THR A 426 1.05 28.97 25.29
N ASP A 427 0.09 28.14 24.87
CA ASP A 427 -0.28 26.89 25.54
C ASP A 427 0.84 25.85 25.35
N PRO A 428 1.47 25.38 26.44
CA PRO A 428 2.55 24.40 26.35
C PRO A 428 2.16 23.11 25.61
N ILE A 429 0.91 22.67 25.68
CA ILE A 429 0.42 21.47 24.98
C ILE A 429 0.48 21.65 23.45
N ALA A 430 0.32 22.87 22.97
CA ALA A 430 0.36 23.21 21.56
C ALA A 430 1.77 23.38 21.00
N LEU A 431 2.80 23.45 21.82
CA LEU A 431 4.20 23.57 21.41
C LEU A 431 4.76 22.23 20.89
N PRO A 432 5.85 22.25 20.09
CA PRO A 432 6.62 21.04 19.77
C PRO A 432 7.07 20.32 21.04
N GLY A 433 6.76 19.02 21.15
CA GLY A 433 7.02 18.24 22.37
C GLY A 433 5.98 18.42 23.49
N GLY A 434 4.97 19.25 23.32
CA GLY A 434 3.90 19.46 24.29
C GLY A 434 4.43 19.91 25.64
N LEU A 435 3.91 19.35 26.75
CA LEU A 435 4.38 19.64 28.12
C LEU A 435 5.87 19.35 28.37
N GLY A 436 6.52 18.60 27.49
CA GLY A 436 7.96 18.33 27.54
C GLY A 436 8.82 19.36 26.81
N ASN A 437 8.22 20.43 26.27
CA ASN A 437 8.99 21.52 25.63
C ASN A 437 9.84 22.27 26.68
N LEU A 438 11.16 22.26 26.49
CA LEU A 438 12.12 22.86 27.43
C LEU A 438 12.43 24.32 27.12
N THR A 439 12.13 24.81 25.91
CA THR A 439 12.41 26.19 25.49
C THR A 439 11.27 27.14 25.80
N HIS A 440 10.13 26.63 26.28
CA HIS A 440 8.92 27.42 26.55
C HIS A 440 8.43 28.22 25.32
N GLY A 441 8.74 27.73 24.10
CA GLY A 441 8.38 28.37 22.84
C GLY A 441 9.41 29.37 22.29
N GLU A 442 10.45 29.75 23.03
CA GLU A 442 11.44 30.76 22.58
C GLU A 442 12.23 30.28 21.34
N GLY A 443 12.52 28.95 21.26
CA GLY A 443 13.21 28.33 20.13
C GLY A 443 12.29 27.99 18.95
N VAL A 444 10.98 28.23 19.05
CA VAL A 444 10.02 27.76 18.03
C VAL A 444 9.98 28.68 16.82
N ARG A 445 10.07 28.07 15.63
CA ARG A 445 9.94 28.76 14.33
C ARG A 445 8.91 28.06 13.47
N ARG A 446 8.06 28.86 12.82
CA ARG A 446 7.05 28.35 11.88
C ARG A 446 7.60 28.26 10.49
N GLY A 447 7.29 27.15 9.78
CA GLY A 447 7.58 26.96 8.39
C GLY A 447 6.38 26.45 7.61
N VAL A 448 6.38 26.75 6.31
CA VAL A 448 5.36 26.29 5.35
C VAL A 448 6.05 25.56 4.21
N GLY A 449 5.51 24.41 3.83
CA GLY A 449 6.03 23.61 2.74
C GLY A 449 4.93 23.07 1.85
N TYR A 450 5.24 22.86 0.58
CA TYR A 450 4.32 22.39 -0.45
C TYR A 450 4.88 21.18 -1.15
N ALA A 451 4.01 20.28 -1.60
CA ALA A 451 4.38 19.17 -2.47
C ALA A 451 3.20 18.72 -3.31
N ALA A 452 3.48 18.23 -4.52
CA ALA A 452 2.51 17.62 -5.41
C ALA A 452 2.92 16.18 -5.75
N GLY A 453 1.94 15.29 -5.87
CA GLY A 453 2.15 13.89 -6.15
C GLY A 453 1.24 13.35 -7.23
N MET A 454 1.66 12.26 -7.86
CA MET A 454 0.85 11.52 -8.81
C MET A 454 0.97 10.02 -8.59
N LYS A 455 -0.07 9.29 -9.03
CA LYS A 455 -0.12 7.82 -8.99
C LYS A 455 -1.00 7.30 -10.11
N ASN A 456 -0.71 6.09 -10.61
CA ASN A 456 -1.66 5.36 -11.44
C ASN A 456 -2.84 4.84 -10.60
N VAL A 457 -3.98 4.67 -11.24
CA VAL A 457 -5.11 3.87 -10.75
C VAL A 457 -5.17 2.56 -11.53
N CYS A 458 -5.59 1.48 -10.88
CA CYS A 458 -5.61 0.13 -11.43
C CYS A 458 -4.21 -0.46 -11.70
N TYR A 459 -4.16 -1.72 -12.12
CA TYR A 459 -2.92 -2.35 -12.52
C TYR A 459 -2.44 -1.81 -13.87
N SER A 460 -1.18 -2.04 -14.17
CA SER A 460 -0.47 -1.40 -15.28
C SER A 460 0.38 -2.41 -16.02
N HIS A 461 0.99 -1.96 -17.12
CA HIS A 461 2.04 -2.71 -17.84
C HIS A 461 1.61 -4.10 -18.32
N GLY A 462 0.45 -4.18 -18.98
CA GLY A 462 -0.04 -5.41 -19.62
C GLY A 462 -0.67 -6.43 -18.65
N PHE A 463 -0.79 -6.08 -17.36
CA PHE A 463 -1.43 -6.99 -16.40
C PHE A 463 -2.94 -7.11 -16.70
N ASP A 464 -3.47 -8.35 -16.77
CA ASP A 464 -4.91 -8.62 -16.94
C ASP A 464 -5.67 -8.27 -15.67
N ASP A 465 -6.10 -7.02 -15.57
CA ASP A 465 -6.83 -6.50 -14.43
C ASP A 465 -8.34 -6.66 -14.63
N PHE A 466 -8.96 -7.41 -13.75
CA PHE A 466 -10.41 -7.63 -13.78
C PHE A 466 -11.01 -7.77 -12.38
N SER A 467 -12.34 -7.63 -12.32
CA SER A 467 -13.12 -7.92 -11.12
C SER A 467 -14.43 -8.57 -11.49
N THR A 468 -14.83 -9.61 -10.74
CA THR A 468 -16.09 -10.31 -10.92
C THR A 468 -17.05 -9.95 -9.79
N ALA A 469 -18.30 -9.64 -10.13
CA ALA A 469 -19.37 -9.42 -9.17
C ALA A 469 -20.64 -10.16 -9.59
N ARG A 470 -21.36 -10.72 -8.61
CA ARG A 470 -22.68 -11.32 -8.75
C ARG A 470 -23.69 -10.44 -8.03
N VAL A 471 -24.78 -10.12 -8.71
CA VAL A 471 -25.93 -9.42 -8.11
C VAL A 471 -27.16 -10.29 -8.24
N ARG A 472 -27.71 -10.67 -7.09
CA ARG A 472 -28.96 -11.44 -7.01
C ARG A 472 -30.04 -10.57 -6.41
N LEU A 473 -31.05 -10.25 -7.21
CA LEU A 473 -32.23 -9.53 -6.77
C LEU A 473 -33.36 -10.51 -6.47
N THR A 474 -33.89 -10.45 -5.26
CA THR A 474 -34.96 -11.32 -4.77
C THR A 474 -35.93 -10.51 -3.93
N ARG A 475 -36.93 -11.18 -3.38
CA ARG A 475 -37.96 -10.62 -2.51
C ARG A 475 -38.15 -11.51 -1.29
N ASP A 476 -38.27 -10.89 -0.12
CA ASP A 476 -38.74 -11.54 1.12
C ASP A 476 -40.01 -10.85 1.63
N ALA A 477 -40.41 -11.16 2.89
CA ALA A 477 -41.60 -10.58 3.52
C ALA A 477 -41.52 -9.05 3.71
N GLN A 478 -40.32 -8.47 3.70
CA GLN A 478 -40.07 -7.03 3.88
C GLN A 478 -39.93 -6.29 2.53
N GLY A 479 -40.02 -7.00 1.39
CA GLY A 479 -39.93 -6.43 0.06
C GLY A 479 -38.69 -6.85 -0.72
N PRO A 480 -38.31 -6.10 -1.79
CA PRO A 480 -37.15 -6.42 -2.60
C PRO A 480 -35.85 -6.25 -1.84
N ILE A 481 -34.88 -7.15 -2.08
CA ILE A 481 -33.53 -7.13 -1.53
C ILE A 481 -32.54 -7.57 -2.63
N ALA A 482 -31.42 -6.87 -2.73
CA ALA A 482 -30.30 -7.28 -3.57
C ALA A 482 -29.16 -7.83 -2.71
N HIS A 483 -28.61 -8.97 -3.10
CA HIS A 483 -27.37 -9.53 -2.57
C HIS A 483 -26.26 -9.28 -3.58
N VAL A 484 -25.17 -8.69 -3.12
CA VAL A 484 -23.96 -8.43 -3.92
C VAL A 484 -22.85 -9.33 -3.41
N HIS A 485 -22.34 -10.22 -4.25
CA HIS A 485 -21.22 -11.11 -3.93
C HIS A 485 -20.02 -10.80 -4.81
N THR A 486 -18.84 -10.64 -4.20
CA THR A 486 -17.56 -10.41 -4.88
C THR A 486 -16.42 -10.89 -4.00
N ALA A 487 -15.28 -11.25 -4.60
CA ALA A 487 -14.07 -11.61 -3.86
C ALA A 487 -13.24 -10.40 -3.41
N ALA A 488 -13.74 -9.17 -3.56
CA ALA A 488 -13.02 -7.95 -3.16
C ALA A 488 -12.84 -7.88 -1.63
N ALA A 489 -11.59 -7.83 -1.19
CA ALA A 489 -11.27 -7.78 0.23
C ALA A 489 -11.62 -6.42 0.84
N GLU A 490 -12.49 -6.42 1.87
CA GLU A 490 -12.73 -5.29 2.76
C GLU A 490 -11.65 -5.28 3.86
N VAL A 491 -10.72 -4.35 3.77
CA VAL A 491 -9.58 -4.23 4.69
C VAL A 491 -9.68 -2.99 5.60
N GLY A 492 -10.81 -2.29 5.53
CA GLY A 492 -11.09 -1.04 6.24
C GLY A 492 -11.42 0.15 5.34
N GLN A 493 -11.23 0.01 4.01
CA GLN A 493 -11.38 1.11 3.04
C GLN A 493 -12.83 1.40 2.65
N GLY A 494 -13.79 0.52 2.94
CA GLY A 494 -15.21 0.75 2.68
C GLY A 494 -15.73 0.27 1.33
N ILE A 495 -15.10 -0.73 0.69
CA ILE A 495 -15.60 -1.27 -0.60
C ILE A 495 -16.99 -1.89 -0.45
N VAL A 496 -17.32 -2.49 0.70
CA VAL A 496 -18.67 -3.01 0.99
C VAL A 496 -19.71 -1.89 0.89
N THR A 497 -19.43 -0.71 1.44
CA THR A 497 -20.31 0.46 1.36
C THR A 497 -20.46 0.95 -0.08
N VAL A 498 -19.35 1.04 -0.83
CA VAL A 498 -19.34 1.44 -2.24
C VAL A 498 -20.20 0.50 -3.09
N CYS A 499 -20.04 -0.81 -2.95
CA CYS A 499 -20.85 -1.81 -3.66
C CYS A 499 -22.35 -1.64 -3.36
N ALA A 500 -22.68 -1.45 -2.08
CA ALA A 500 -24.08 -1.24 -1.67
C ALA A 500 -24.67 0.07 -2.25
N GLN A 501 -23.91 1.19 -2.26
CA GLN A 501 -24.33 2.47 -2.81
C GLN A 501 -24.59 2.38 -4.33
N ILE A 502 -23.70 1.68 -5.06
CA ILE A 502 -23.86 1.46 -6.50
C ILE A 502 -25.13 0.63 -6.76
N ALA A 503 -25.33 -0.48 -6.05
CA ALA A 503 -26.49 -1.33 -6.21
C ALA A 503 -27.81 -0.59 -5.87
N ARG A 504 -27.84 0.19 -4.78
CA ARG A 504 -28.99 1.03 -4.44
C ARG A 504 -29.33 2.02 -5.57
N THR A 505 -28.32 2.69 -6.07
CA THR A 505 -28.50 3.70 -7.13
C THR A 505 -29.01 3.09 -8.43
N GLU A 506 -28.45 1.95 -8.88
CA GLU A 506 -28.82 1.34 -10.16
C GLU A 506 -30.16 0.61 -10.12
N LEU A 507 -30.43 -0.10 -9.03
CA LEU A 507 -31.66 -0.88 -8.89
C LEU A 507 -32.85 -0.06 -8.36
N GLY A 508 -32.59 1.10 -7.75
CA GLY A 508 -33.64 1.94 -7.17
C GLY A 508 -34.25 1.33 -5.90
N ILE A 509 -33.49 0.54 -5.13
CA ILE A 509 -33.93 -0.13 -3.91
C ILE A 509 -33.04 0.23 -2.73
N GLU A 510 -33.58 0.27 -1.52
CA GLU A 510 -32.80 0.62 -0.32
C GLU A 510 -32.09 -0.58 0.32
N ARG A 511 -32.72 -1.77 0.24
CA ARG A 511 -32.22 -2.99 0.89
C ARG A 511 -31.19 -3.68 0.02
N VAL A 512 -29.92 -3.54 0.40
CA VAL A 512 -28.77 -4.18 -0.25
C VAL A 512 -27.89 -4.80 0.84
N GLU A 513 -27.60 -6.07 0.68
CA GLU A 513 -26.61 -6.82 1.47
C GLU A 513 -25.42 -7.17 0.61
N VAL A 514 -24.23 -7.07 1.19
CA VAL A 514 -22.99 -7.50 0.53
C VAL A 514 -22.51 -8.76 1.23
N ASP A 515 -22.42 -9.83 0.46
CA ASP A 515 -22.05 -11.14 0.96
C ASP A 515 -20.56 -11.18 1.35
N ARG A 516 -20.20 -12.12 2.22
CA ARG A 516 -18.82 -12.30 2.65
C ARG A 516 -17.95 -12.73 1.47
N PRO A 517 -16.82 -12.05 1.21
CA PRO A 517 -15.92 -12.42 0.12
C PRO A 517 -15.30 -13.81 0.29
N ASP A 518 -15.32 -14.61 -0.77
CA ASP A 518 -14.69 -15.93 -0.81
C ASP A 518 -14.25 -16.31 -2.23
N THR A 519 -13.66 -17.49 -2.39
CA THR A 519 -13.19 -18.00 -3.70
C THR A 519 -14.23 -18.81 -4.46
N THR A 520 -15.50 -18.79 -4.08
CA THR A 520 -16.60 -19.43 -4.86
C THR A 520 -17.08 -18.58 -6.02
N ILE A 521 -16.73 -17.29 -6.02
CA ILE A 521 -16.92 -16.38 -7.14
C ILE A 521 -15.56 -16.08 -7.82
N GLY A 522 -15.56 -15.57 -9.04
CA GLY A 522 -14.35 -15.17 -9.75
C GLY A 522 -13.58 -14.05 -9.04
N SER A 523 -12.30 -13.91 -9.36
CA SER A 523 -11.40 -12.94 -8.73
C SER A 523 -11.91 -11.51 -8.85
N ALA A 524 -11.63 -10.72 -7.83
CA ALA A 524 -11.79 -9.27 -7.82
C ALA A 524 -10.44 -8.51 -7.84
N GLY A 525 -9.32 -9.23 -7.97
CA GLY A 525 -7.99 -8.68 -7.82
C GLY A 525 -7.68 -8.26 -6.38
N SER A 526 -6.51 -7.67 -6.14
CA SER A 526 -6.13 -7.15 -4.83
C SER A 526 -6.89 -5.86 -4.47
N SER A 527 -7.11 -5.64 -3.17
CA SER A 527 -7.50 -4.34 -2.62
C SER A 527 -6.27 -3.43 -2.50
N SER A 528 -5.72 -3.02 -3.64
CA SER A 528 -4.50 -2.20 -3.81
C SER A 528 -4.63 -1.26 -5.01
N ALA A 529 -3.56 -0.57 -5.39
CA ALA A 529 -3.46 0.31 -6.57
C ALA A 529 -4.65 1.29 -6.72
N SER A 530 -5.28 1.66 -5.60
CA SER A 530 -6.48 2.53 -5.54
C SER A 530 -7.63 2.09 -6.48
N ARG A 531 -7.72 0.78 -6.82
CA ARG A 531 -8.49 0.24 -7.95
C ARG A 531 -9.91 -0.23 -7.64
N GLN A 532 -10.23 -0.59 -6.40
CA GLN A 532 -11.46 -1.34 -6.12
C GLN A 532 -12.76 -0.59 -6.48
N THR A 533 -12.80 0.75 -6.27
CA THR A 533 -13.95 1.54 -6.70
C THR A 533 -14.15 1.50 -8.22
N TRP A 534 -13.07 1.50 -8.99
CA TRP A 534 -13.11 1.40 -10.45
C TRP A 534 -13.49 -0.02 -10.90
N MET A 535 -12.73 -1.02 -10.46
CA MET A 535 -12.85 -2.39 -10.95
C MET A 535 -14.07 -3.11 -10.38
N THR A 536 -14.14 -3.27 -9.06
CA THR A 536 -15.27 -3.94 -8.41
C THR A 536 -16.55 -3.11 -8.49
N GLY A 537 -16.44 -1.78 -8.33
CA GLY A 537 -17.58 -0.89 -8.57
C GLY A 537 -18.10 -0.99 -10.00
N GLY A 538 -17.21 -1.13 -10.99
CA GLY A 538 -17.59 -1.38 -12.41
C GLY A 538 -18.29 -2.70 -12.62
N ALA A 539 -17.82 -3.78 -11.98
CA ALA A 539 -18.44 -5.10 -12.04
C ALA A 539 -19.85 -5.09 -11.42
N VAL A 540 -20.00 -4.48 -10.24
CA VAL A 540 -21.32 -4.33 -9.58
C VAL A 540 -22.26 -3.48 -10.43
N LEU A 541 -21.79 -2.36 -10.99
CA LEU A 541 -22.56 -1.51 -11.89
C LEU A 541 -23.05 -2.29 -13.10
N ALA A 542 -22.19 -3.06 -13.75
CA ALA A 542 -22.54 -3.86 -14.93
C ALA A 542 -23.56 -4.96 -14.58
N ALA A 543 -23.35 -5.69 -13.47
CA ALA A 543 -24.28 -6.73 -13.01
C ALA A 543 -25.65 -6.14 -12.65
N CYS A 544 -25.71 -4.97 -11.99
CA CYS A 544 -26.97 -4.27 -11.71
C CYS A 544 -27.70 -3.84 -12.99
N ARG A 545 -26.97 -3.41 -14.03
CA ARG A 545 -27.56 -3.07 -15.33
C ARG A 545 -28.17 -4.27 -16.02
N GLU A 546 -27.55 -5.44 -15.97
CA GLU A 546 -28.13 -6.69 -16.48
C GLU A 546 -29.37 -7.12 -15.69
N VAL A 547 -29.33 -7.02 -14.35
CA VAL A 547 -30.52 -7.27 -13.52
C VAL A 547 -31.67 -6.34 -13.92
N LYS A 548 -31.38 -5.06 -14.12
CA LYS A 548 -32.37 -4.06 -14.54
C LYS A 548 -32.91 -4.32 -15.95
N ALA A 549 -32.07 -4.76 -16.87
CA ALA A 549 -32.50 -5.16 -18.23
C ALA A 549 -33.49 -6.34 -18.17
N GLU A 550 -33.22 -7.34 -17.33
CA GLU A 550 -34.13 -8.46 -17.10
C GLU A 550 -35.46 -8.00 -16.47
N LEU A 551 -35.42 -7.12 -15.47
CA LEU A 551 -36.63 -6.53 -14.88
C LEU A 551 -37.49 -5.82 -15.92
N LEU A 552 -36.87 -5.03 -16.81
CA LEU A 552 -37.55 -4.37 -17.93
C LEU A 552 -38.19 -5.37 -18.88
N ALA A 553 -37.49 -6.44 -19.24
CA ALA A 553 -37.99 -7.50 -20.09
C ALA A 553 -39.20 -8.21 -19.44
N ARG A 554 -39.15 -8.54 -18.16
CA ARG A 554 -40.26 -9.12 -17.40
C ARG A 554 -41.45 -8.16 -17.32
N ALA A 555 -41.20 -6.88 -17.00
CA ALA A 555 -42.24 -5.85 -16.96
C ALA A 555 -43.00 -5.74 -18.28
N HIS A 556 -42.28 -5.69 -19.39
CA HIS A 556 -42.88 -5.69 -20.75
C HIS A 556 -43.68 -6.96 -21.02
N LYS A 557 -43.13 -8.13 -20.71
CA LYS A 557 -43.76 -9.43 -20.97
C LYS A 557 -45.10 -9.58 -20.26
N ILE A 558 -45.23 -9.15 -19.02
CA ILE A 558 -46.42 -9.31 -18.19
C ILE A 558 -47.29 -8.04 -18.16
N GLY A 559 -46.92 -6.97 -18.88
CA GLY A 559 -47.67 -5.71 -18.95
C GLY A 559 -47.75 -4.96 -17.61
N ARG A 560 -46.75 -5.07 -16.76
CA ARG A 560 -46.68 -4.42 -15.45
C ARG A 560 -45.65 -3.27 -15.44
N PRO A 561 -45.86 -2.23 -14.63
CA PRO A 561 -44.86 -1.18 -14.50
C PRO A 561 -43.61 -1.65 -13.73
N LEU A 562 -42.44 -1.05 -14.02
CA LEU A 562 -41.16 -1.46 -13.45
C LEU A 562 -41.12 -1.36 -11.92
N ASN A 563 -41.94 -0.50 -11.31
CA ASN A 563 -42.02 -0.37 -9.85
C ASN A 563 -42.88 -1.43 -9.16
N ASP A 564 -43.61 -2.26 -9.93
CA ASP A 564 -44.33 -3.43 -9.39
C ASP A 564 -43.38 -4.61 -9.18
N LEU A 565 -42.33 -4.38 -8.32
CA LEU A 565 -41.35 -5.42 -8.05
C LEU A 565 -41.93 -6.67 -7.41
N ALA A 566 -43.13 -6.58 -6.81
CA ALA A 566 -43.85 -7.73 -6.28
C ALA A 566 -44.24 -8.73 -7.36
N ALA A 567 -44.71 -8.25 -8.51
CA ALA A 567 -45.08 -9.08 -9.65
C ALA A 567 -43.87 -9.49 -10.52
N LEU A 568 -42.80 -8.72 -10.50
CA LEU A 568 -41.62 -8.95 -11.33
C LEU A 568 -40.62 -9.94 -10.75
N LEU A 569 -40.65 -10.18 -9.38
CA LEU A 569 -39.73 -11.00 -8.64
C LEU A 569 -40.35 -12.29 -8.09
N ASP A 570 -41.24 -12.95 -8.90
CA ASP A 570 -41.73 -14.29 -8.59
C ASP A 570 -40.56 -15.29 -8.52
N GLU A 571 -39.58 -15.10 -9.41
CA GLU A 571 -38.27 -15.79 -9.37
C GLU A 571 -37.15 -14.81 -9.22
N PRO A 572 -36.08 -15.16 -8.47
CA PRO A 572 -34.89 -14.32 -8.37
C PRO A 572 -34.29 -14.00 -9.74
N ILE A 573 -33.73 -12.81 -9.85
CA ILE A 573 -32.84 -12.44 -10.97
C ILE A 573 -31.41 -12.52 -10.48
N ASP A 574 -30.59 -13.27 -11.16
CA ASP A 574 -29.21 -13.56 -10.74
C ASP A 574 -28.26 -13.33 -11.93
N ARG A 575 -27.33 -12.40 -11.80
CA ARG A 575 -26.37 -12.04 -12.84
C ARG A 575 -24.97 -11.96 -12.28
N THR A 576 -24.03 -12.57 -12.98
CA THR A 576 -22.59 -12.52 -12.67
C THR A 576 -21.88 -11.88 -13.86
N VAL A 577 -21.13 -10.81 -13.61
CA VAL A 577 -20.41 -10.06 -14.63
C VAL A 577 -18.95 -9.88 -14.22
N THR A 578 -18.05 -10.03 -15.17
CA THR A 578 -16.64 -9.68 -15.04
C THR A 578 -16.39 -8.38 -15.79
N HIS A 579 -15.89 -7.38 -15.07
CA HIS A 579 -15.51 -6.07 -15.60
C HIS A 579 -14.00 -6.01 -15.81
N ARG A 580 -13.58 -5.41 -16.93
CA ARG A 580 -12.21 -5.06 -17.26
C ARG A 580 -12.14 -3.58 -17.62
N HIS A 581 -11.02 -2.93 -17.30
CA HIS A 581 -10.70 -1.65 -17.91
C HIS A 581 -10.10 -1.86 -19.31
N ARG A 582 -9.73 -0.78 -20.00
CA ARG A 582 -9.01 -0.86 -21.27
C ARG A 582 -7.69 -1.62 -21.10
N ASP A 583 -7.26 -2.31 -22.15
CA ASP A 583 -5.95 -2.96 -22.15
C ASP A 583 -4.83 -1.94 -21.92
N THR A 584 -3.81 -2.36 -21.20
CA THR A 584 -2.57 -1.60 -21.01
C THR A 584 -1.43 -2.34 -21.69
N GLU A 585 -0.46 -1.59 -22.21
CA GLU A 585 0.69 -2.16 -22.90
C GLU A 585 1.76 -2.61 -21.90
N GLU A 586 2.47 -3.68 -22.23
CA GLU A 586 3.65 -4.07 -21.50
C GLU A 586 4.68 -2.92 -21.54
N ARG A 587 5.49 -2.83 -20.50
CA ARG A 587 6.53 -1.81 -20.42
C ARG A 587 7.60 -2.08 -21.47
N ASP A 588 7.64 -1.22 -22.47
CA ASP A 588 8.74 -1.16 -23.44
C ASP A 588 9.57 0.13 -23.21
N PRO A 589 10.85 0.01 -22.86
CA PRO A 589 11.70 1.19 -22.64
C PRO A 589 11.84 2.08 -23.87
N LYS A 590 11.51 1.59 -25.08
CA LYS A 590 11.68 2.34 -26.33
C LYS A 590 10.42 3.03 -26.83
N THR A 591 9.25 2.43 -26.62
CA THR A 591 7.97 2.90 -27.20
C THR A 591 6.96 3.43 -26.19
N GLN A 592 6.99 2.96 -24.99
CA GLN A 592 6.28 3.42 -23.78
C GLN A 592 4.94 4.16 -24.03
N ASN A 593 3.92 3.43 -24.49
CA ASN A 593 2.70 4.08 -24.95
C ASN A 593 1.64 4.19 -23.84
N GLN A 594 0.92 3.12 -23.57
CA GLN A 594 -0.26 3.11 -22.71
C GLN A 594 -0.10 2.12 -21.55
N GLY A 595 0.97 2.28 -20.78
CA GLY A 595 1.28 1.41 -19.65
C GLY A 595 0.32 1.55 -18.47
N HIS A 596 -0.40 2.67 -18.35
CA HIS A 596 -1.31 2.96 -17.23
C HIS A 596 -2.73 3.24 -17.71
N VAL A 597 -3.74 2.90 -16.90
CA VAL A 597 -5.15 3.16 -17.21
C VAL A 597 -5.49 4.63 -17.11
N ALA A 598 -5.18 5.24 -15.95
CA ALA A 598 -5.38 6.65 -15.66
C ALA A 598 -4.47 7.08 -14.50
N PHE A 599 -4.49 8.37 -14.19
CA PHE A 599 -3.67 8.98 -13.15
C PHE A 599 -4.51 9.71 -12.11
N LEU A 600 -3.98 9.73 -10.89
CA LEU A 600 -4.48 10.42 -9.71
C LEU A 600 -3.48 11.51 -9.33
N PHE A 601 -3.97 12.67 -8.94
CA PHE A 601 -3.15 13.83 -8.56
C PHE A 601 -3.54 14.33 -7.18
N ALA A 602 -2.54 14.75 -6.41
CA ALA A 602 -2.73 15.31 -5.08
C ALA A 602 -1.72 16.42 -4.82
N ALA A 603 -2.09 17.39 -4.01
CA ALA A 603 -1.18 18.38 -3.46
C ALA A 603 -1.38 18.52 -1.95
N HIS A 604 -0.30 18.80 -1.24
CA HIS A 604 -0.29 19.05 0.19
C HIS A 604 0.46 20.34 0.50
N ARG A 605 -0.08 21.11 1.46
CA ARG A 605 0.60 22.17 2.16
C ARG A 605 0.69 21.79 3.62
N ALA A 606 1.89 21.79 4.18
CA ALA A 606 2.12 21.59 5.59
C ALA A 606 2.52 22.93 6.25
N VAL A 607 1.98 23.17 7.44
CA VAL A 607 2.44 24.22 8.37
C VAL A 607 2.98 23.52 9.60
N VAL A 608 4.23 23.78 9.93
CA VAL A 608 4.91 23.18 11.09
C VAL A 608 5.47 24.23 12.03
N ASP A 609 5.49 23.92 13.32
CA ASP A 609 6.27 24.59 14.33
C ASP A 609 7.46 23.70 14.70
N VAL A 610 8.66 24.26 14.63
CA VAL A 610 9.93 23.57 14.90
C VAL A 610 10.65 24.29 16.02
N ASP A 611 10.91 23.59 17.09
CA ASP A 611 11.82 24.03 18.14
C ASP A 611 13.25 23.74 17.68
N VAL A 612 13.99 24.78 17.27
CA VAL A 612 15.31 24.62 16.65
C VAL A 612 16.40 24.25 17.64
N ASP A 613 16.17 24.43 18.95
CA ASP A 613 17.13 24.11 20.00
C ASP A 613 17.01 22.66 20.44
N THR A 614 15.81 22.08 20.39
CA THR A 614 15.55 20.69 20.77
C THR A 614 15.35 19.75 19.58
N GLY A 615 15.11 20.30 18.40
CA GLY A 615 14.80 19.54 17.18
C GLY A 615 13.40 18.94 17.15
N LEU A 616 12.52 19.30 18.09
CA LEU A 616 11.14 18.79 18.12
C LEU A 616 10.27 19.51 17.10
N VAL A 617 9.39 18.74 16.49
CA VAL A 617 8.49 19.21 15.41
C VAL A 617 7.02 18.97 15.81
N LYS A 618 6.18 19.96 15.58
CA LYS A 618 4.73 19.82 15.60
C LYS A 618 4.15 20.24 14.26
N VAL A 619 3.43 19.33 13.63
CA VAL A 619 2.64 19.69 12.44
C VAL A 619 1.35 20.37 12.91
N VAL A 620 1.16 21.61 12.50
CA VAL A 620 0.05 22.47 12.96
C VAL A 620 -1.18 22.31 12.07
N GLN A 621 -0.96 22.31 10.74
CA GLN A 621 -2.02 22.14 9.75
C GLN A 621 -1.48 21.40 8.53
N ILE A 622 -2.31 20.54 7.97
CA ILE A 622 -2.14 20.06 6.61
C ILE A 622 -3.38 20.43 5.80
N ALA A 623 -3.19 21.24 4.78
CA ALA A 623 -4.16 21.45 3.72
C ALA A 623 -3.86 20.49 2.58
N THR A 624 -4.89 19.93 1.96
CA THR A 624 -4.73 19.03 0.82
C THR A 624 -5.87 19.20 -0.19
N ALA A 625 -5.53 19.10 -1.47
CA ALA A 625 -6.47 18.94 -2.55
C ALA A 625 -6.22 17.61 -3.27
N GLN A 626 -7.28 16.83 -3.49
CA GLN A 626 -7.20 15.46 -4.01
C GLN A 626 -8.11 15.29 -5.23
N ASP A 627 -7.56 14.84 -6.35
CA ASP A 627 -8.31 14.47 -7.54
C ASP A 627 -8.98 13.11 -7.34
N VAL A 628 -10.28 13.13 -7.06
CA VAL A 628 -11.06 11.92 -6.73
C VAL A 628 -12.03 11.52 -7.86
N GLY A 629 -12.02 12.26 -8.97
CA GLY A 629 -13.01 12.08 -10.03
C GLY A 629 -14.41 12.40 -9.53
N LYS A 630 -15.20 11.38 -9.17
CA LYS A 630 -16.47 11.51 -8.45
C LYS A 630 -16.42 10.76 -7.13
N ALA A 631 -16.64 11.45 -6.03
CA ALA A 631 -16.74 10.81 -4.73
C ALA A 631 -18.04 9.98 -4.62
N ILE A 632 -17.90 8.66 -4.48
CA ILE A 632 -19.04 7.74 -4.27
C ILE A 632 -19.58 7.91 -2.85
N ASN A 633 -18.68 8.02 -1.86
CA ASN A 633 -18.98 8.26 -0.46
C ASN A 633 -18.03 9.35 0.07
N PRO A 634 -18.43 10.63 0.12
CA PRO A 634 -17.53 11.72 0.48
C PRO A 634 -16.87 11.56 1.85
N VAL A 635 -17.60 11.15 2.90
CA VAL A 635 -17.03 10.99 4.23
C VAL A 635 -15.98 9.87 4.28
N ALA A 636 -16.21 8.78 3.54
CA ALA A 636 -15.22 7.69 3.44
C ALA A 636 -13.96 8.13 2.67
N VAL A 637 -14.12 8.96 1.65
CA VAL A 637 -13.00 9.57 0.90
C VAL A 637 -12.14 10.43 1.83
N VAL A 638 -12.76 11.33 2.62
CA VAL A 638 -12.04 12.15 3.60
C VAL A 638 -11.28 11.29 4.61
N GLY A 639 -11.93 10.26 5.16
CA GLY A 639 -11.25 9.33 6.09
C GLY A 639 -10.06 8.59 5.47
N GLN A 640 -10.09 8.28 4.15
CA GLN A 640 -8.93 7.72 3.45
C GLN A 640 -7.81 8.76 3.30
N ILE A 641 -8.15 10.01 3.07
CA ILE A 641 -7.18 11.11 2.95
C ILE A 641 -6.48 11.35 4.28
N GLU A 642 -7.22 11.50 5.37
CA GLU A 642 -6.67 11.69 6.71
C GLU A 642 -5.77 10.53 7.14
N GLY A 643 -6.20 9.26 6.91
CA GLY A 643 -5.39 8.09 7.20
C GLY A 643 -4.12 7.98 6.33
N GLY A 644 -4.12 8.51 5.10
CA GLY A 644 -2.91 8.59 4.26
C GLY A 644 -1.94 9.66 4.74
N ILE A 645 -2.46 10.81 5.18
CA ILE A 645 -1.68 11.89 5.78
C ILE A 645 -1.02 11.44 7.09
N ALA A 646 -1.73 10.67 7.93
CA ALA A 646 -1.15 10.12 9.16
C ALA A 646 0.10 9.27 8.88
N GLN A 647 0.04 8.39 7.87
CA GLN A 647 1.20 7.59 7.46
C GLN A 647 2.32 8.46 6.87
N GLY A 648 1.99 9.51 6.12
CA GLY A 648 2.98 10.44 5.59
C GLY A 648 3.65 11.28 6.68
N LEU A 649 2.91 11.71 7.71
CA LEU A 649 3.45 12.37 8.89
C LEU A 649 4.39 11.44 9.65
N GLY A 650 3.96 10.19 9.88
CA GLY A 650 4.79 9.19 10.53
C GLY A 650 6.13 8.99 9.80
N LEU A 651 6.10 8.80 8.48
CA LEU A 651 7.32 8.69 7.67
C LEU A 651 8.18 9.96 7.71
N ALA A 652 7.55 11.13 7.79
CA ALA A 652 8.29 12.40 7.81
C ALA A 652 9.14 12.58 9.07
N VAL A 653 8.64 12.23 10.27
CA VAL A 653 9.25 12.63 11.55
C VAL A 653 9.26 11.55 12.65
N MET A 654 8.69 10.35 12.47
CA MET A 654 8.51 9.37 13.55
C MET A 654 8.87 7.94 13.18
N GLU A 655 8.29 7.42 12.08
CA GLU A 655 8.26 5.99 11.78
C GLU A 655 9.51 5.50 11.06
N GLU A 656 10.23 4.58 11.68
CA GLU A 656 11.32 3.85 11.03
C GLU A 656 11.50 2.48 11.69
N VAL A 657 11.49 1.41 10.88
CA VAL A 657 11.99 0.10 11.32
C VAL A 657 13.51 0.19 11.35
N GLN A 658 14.07 0.26 12.56
CA GLN A 658 15.50 0.43 12.76
C GLN A 658 16.24 -0.89 12.54
N LEU A 659 17.10 -0.92 11.52
CA LEU A 659 17.92 -2.07 11.18
C LEU A 659 19.38 -1.83 11.59
N ARG A 660 19.97 -2.82 12.26
CA ARG A 660 21.40 -2.87 12.50
C ARG A 660 21.92 -4.25 12.15
N GLU A 661 22.79 -4.32 11.14
CA GLU A 661 23.35 -5.59 10.62
C GLU A 661 22.28 -6.63 10.28
N GLY A 662 21.16 -6.18 9.67
CA GLY A 662 20.02 -7.01 9.31
C GLY A 662 19.09 -7.38 10.47
N LEU A 663 19.36 -6.91 11.69
CA LEU A 663 18.52 -7.16 12.88
C LEU A 663 17.57 -5.99 13.12
N VAL A 664 16.27 -6.28 13.26
CA VAL A 664 15.26 -5.31 13.67
C VAL A 664 15.45 -4.97 15.15
N ARG A 665 15.53 -3.67 15.50
CA ARG A 665 15.81 -3.19 16.85
C ARG A 665 14.59 -2.73 17.62
N ASN A 666 13.51 -2.38 16.93
CA ASN A 666 12.30 -1.78 17.50
C ASN A 666 11.01 -2.48 17.03
N ALA A 667 10.96 -3.80 17.17
CA ALA A 667 9.81 -4.64 16.76
C ALA A 667 8.60 -4.53 17.72
N SER A 668 8.21 -3.31 18.08
CA SER A 668 7.13 -3.06 19.06
C SER A 668 6.59 -1.64 18.87
N PHE A 669 5.28 -1.43 19.06
CA PHE A 669 4.70 -0.08 19.07
C PHE A 669 5.12 0.75 20.31
N THR A 670 5.92 0.20 21.22
CA THR A 670 6.59 0.97 22.27
C THR A 670 7.77 1.76 21.71
N ASP A 671 8.48 1.19 20.72
CA ASP A 671 9.74 1.72 20.20
C ASP A 671 9.62 2.15 18.72
N TYR A 672 8.66 1.59 17.98
CA TYR A 672 8.24 2.05 16.67
C TYR A 672 7.10 3.06 16.85
N LEU A 673 7.47 4.34 16.81
CA LEU A 673 6.55 5.43 17.14
C LEU A 673 5.55 5.66 16.01
N LEU A 674 4.26 5.59 16.34
CA LEU A 674 3.16 5.93 15.45
C LEU A 674 2.58 7.29 15.83
N PRO A 675 2.11 8.10 14.86
CA PRO A 675 1.34 9.30 15.17
C PRO A 675 0.10 8.97 16.00
N THR A 676 -0.03 9.66 17.13
CA THR A 676 -1.20 9.59 17.99
C THR A 676 -2.22 10.68 17.61
N THR A 677 -3.37 10.71 18.26
CA THR A 677 -4.35 11.79 18.07
C THR A 677 -3.82 13.19 18.44
N LEU A 678 -2.79 13.26 19.30
CA LEU A 678 -2.15 14.53 19.68
C LEU A 678 -1.10 15.00 18.66
N ASP A 679 -0.56 14.07 17.87
CA ASP A 679 0.41 14.38 16.81
C ASP A 679 -0.28 14.79 15.51
N MET A 680 -1.54 14.35 15.31
CA MET A 680 -2.29 14.70 14.11
C MET A 680 -2.68 16.18 14.09
N PRO A 681 -2.38 16.88 12.98
CA PRO A 681 -2.74 18.28 12.80
C PRO A 681 -4.22 18.46 12.43
N ALA A 682 -4.67 19.69 12.38
CA ALA A 682 -5.89 20.03 11.65
C ALA A 682 -5.70 19.70 10.16
N VAL A 683 -6.56 18.85 9.61
CA VAL A 683 -6.55 18.48 8.19
C VAL A 683 -7.70 19.20 7.47
N VAL A 684 -7.37 19.99 6.46
CA VAL A 684 -8.36 20.68 5.61
C VAL A 684 -8.31 20.06 4.22
N THR A 685 -9.40 19.45 3.80
CA THR A 685 -9.47 18.65 2.57
C THR A 685 -10.37 19.32 1.52
N GLU A 686 -9.82 19.54 0.33
CA GLU A 686 -10.53 19.94 -0.88
C GLU A 686 -10.65 18.72 -1.83
N LEU A 687 -11.89 18.30 -2.10
CA LEU A 687 -12.15 17.23 -3.07
C LEU A 687 -12.32 17.83 -4.46
N ILE A 688 -11.45 17.46 -5.40
CA ILE A 688 -11.51 17.90 -6.79
C ILE A 688 -12.26 16.83 -7.58
N GLU A 689 -13.49 17.13 -7.92
CA GLU A 689 -14.36 16.22 -8.67
C GLU A 689 -14.29 16.51 -10.18
N HIS A 690 -13.30 15.92 -10.86
CA HIS A 690 -13.15 15.87 -12.31
C HIS A 690 -13.40 14.44 -12.79
N PRO A 691 -14.66 14.07 -13.13
CA PRO A 691 -15.03 12.70 -13.47
C PRO A 691 -14.22 12.14 -14.64
N HIS A 692 -13.72 10.91 -14.48
CA HIS A 692 -13.05 10.20 -15.57
C HIS A 692 -14.10 9.48 -16.46
N PRO A 693 -14.03 9.61 -17.80
CA PRO A 693 -15.09 9.09 -18.68
C PRO A 693 -15.27 7.57 -18.61
N ASP A 694 -14.19 6.81 -18.39
CA ASP A 694 -14.21 5.35 -18.41
C ASP A 694 -14.49 4.71 -17.03
N ALA A 695 -14.49 5.51 -15.98
CA ALA A 695 -14.71 5.01 -14.62
C ALA A 695 -16.19 4.94 -14.24
N PRO A 696 -16.60 4.00 -13.39
CA PRO A 696 -17.96 3.96 -12.85
C PRO A 696 -18.32 5.30 -12.17
N TYR A 697 -19.37 5.96 -12.65
CA TYR A 697 -19.78 7.33 -12.24
C TYR A 697 -18.69 8.39 -12.38
N GLY A 698 -17.59 8.10 -13.03
CA GLY A 698 -16.42 8.97 -13.11
C GLY A 698 -15.50 8.92 -11.89
N ALA A 699 -15.68 7.96 -10.98
CA ALA A 699 -14.90 7.84 -9.75
C ALA A 699 -13.47 7.39 -10.04
N LYS A 700 -12.48 8.12 -9.50
CA LYS A 700 -11.10 7.69 -9.40
C LYS A 700 -10.83 7.06 -8.02
N GLY A 701 -9.67 6.45 -7.82
CA GLY A 701 -9.26 5.98 -6.50
C GLY A 701 -8.67 7.10 -5.64
N VAL A 702 -8.64 6.89 -4.31
CA VAL A 702 -8.07 7.85 -3.34
C VAL A 702 -7.16 7.16 -2.32
N GLY A 703 -6.93 5.86 -2.49
CA GLY A 703 -6.21 5.07 -1.48
C GLY A 703 -4.77 5.50 -1.26
N GLU A 704 -4.02 5.82 -2.30
CA GLU A 704 -2.56 6.03 -2.24
C GLU A 704 -2.10 7.50 -2.30
N PRO A 705 -2.71 8.40 -3.11
CA PRO A 705 -2.21 9.76 -3.30
C PRO A 705 -1.99 10.55 -2.00
N PRO A 706 -2.82 10.42 -0.94
CA PRO A 706 -2.64 11.20 0.28
C PRO A 706 -1.31 10.93 1.01
N THR A 707 -0.72 9.74 0.85
CA THR A 707 0.57 9.39 1.48
C THR A 707 1.77 9.88 0.65
N ILE A 708 1.59 10.13 -0.65
CA ILE A 708 2.70 10.38 -1.59
C ILE A 708 3.34 11.73 -1.32
N SER A 709 2.56 12.81 -1.30
CA SER A 709 3.08 14.18 -1.20
C SER A 709 2.98 14.80 0.21
N SER A 710 2.36 14.12 1.19
CA SER A 710 2.29 14.63 2.56
C SER A 710 3.67 14.64 3.26
N THR A 711 4.46 13.57 3.12
CA THR A 711 5.83 13.52 3.66
C THR A 711 6.73 14.64 3.14
N PRO A 712 6.91 14.85 1.81
CA PRO A 712 7.75 15.94 1.32
C PRO A 712 7.23 17.31 1.67
N ALA A 713 5.91 17.55 1.76
CA ALA A 713 5.35 18.82 2.20
C ALA A 713 5.74 19.15 3.66
N ILE A 714 5.68 18.16 4.56
CA ILE A 714 6.09 18.33 5.96
C ILE A 714 7.59 18.63 6.04
N VAL A 715 8.44 17.89 5.33
CA VAL A 715 9.90 18.10 5.36
C VAL A 715 10.27 19.44 4.71
N ALA A 716 9.58 19.86 3.65
CA ALA A 716 9.73 21.19 3.06
C ALA A 716 9.42 22.30 4.08
N ALA A 717 8.36 22.14 4.87
CA ALA A 717 8.01 23.08 5.93
C ALA A 717 9.08 23.13 7.03
N ILE A 718 9.67 21.97 7.43
CA ILE A 718 10.77 21.94 8.39
C ILE A 718 12.01 22.63 7.82
N ARG A 719 12.35 22.41 6.53
CA ARG A 719 13.44 23.14 5.85
C ARG A 719 13.20 24.64 5.84
N ALA A 720 11.96 25.09 5.57
CA ALA A 720 11.60 26.51 5.59
C ALA A 720 11.74 27.13 6.98
N ALA A 721 11.36 26.40 8.05
CA ALA A 721 11.48 26.87 9.44
C ALA A 721 12.95 26.96 9.90
N THR A 722 13.80 26.04 9.45
CA THR A 722 15.16 25.84 9.99
C THR A 722 16.27 26.38 9.10
N GLY A 723 16.03 26.52 7.80
CA GLY A 723 17.04 26.81 6.79
C GLY A 723 18.03 25.65 6.55
N LYS A 724 17.76 24.45 7.09
CA LYS A 724 18.68 23.30 7.03
C LYS A 724 18.36 22.38 5.85
N GLU A 725 19.40 21.76 5.30
CA GLU A 725 19.27 20.76 4.24
C GLU A 725 18.95 19.39 4.87
N LEU A 726 17.67 19.00 4.84
CA LEU A 726 17.15 17.75 5.39
C LEU A 726 16.82 16.78 4.26
N ASN A 727 17.69 15.83 4.03
CA ASN A 727 17.64 14.92 2.86
C ASN A 727 17.34 13.46 3.25
N ARG A 728 16.95 13.22 4.50
CA ARG A 728 16.58 11.90 5.00
C ARG A 728 15.23 11.94 5.71
N VAL A 729 14.45 10.87 5.61
CA VAL A 729 13.24 10.66 6.42
C VAL A 729 13.31 9.29 7.13
N PRO A 730 12.78 9.21 8.36
CA PRO A 730 12.24 10.34 9.13
C PRO A 730 13.31 11.36 9.52
N VAL A 731 12.91 12.64 9.56
CA VAL A 731 13.76 13.71 10.10
C VAL A 731 13.86 13.53 11.61
N ARG A 732 15.06 13.44 12.11
CA ARG A 732 15.33 13.26 13.54
C ARG A 732 15.66 14.59 14.22
N PRO A 733 15.43 14.73 15.52
CA PRO A 733 15.84 15.93 16.27
C PRO A 733 17.31 16.32 16.03
N ASP A 734 18.20 15.34 15.98
CA ASP A 734 19.63 15.56 15.73
C ASP A 734 19.91 16.21 14.35
N ASP A 735 19.14 15.86 13.33
CA ASP A 735 19.26 16.44 11.98
C ASP A 735 18.91 17.94 12.01
N ILE A 736 17.96 18.33 12.86
CA ILE A 736 17.53 19.71 13.04
C ILE A 736 18.53 20.49 13.87
N VAL A 737 18.96 19.93 15.00
CA VAL A 737 19.86 20.65 15.93
C VAL A 737 21.27 20.80 15.33
N PHE A 738 21.86 19.71 14.82
CA PHE A 738 23.25 19.72 14.35
C PHE A 738 23.39 20.03 12.86
N GLY A 739 22.32 19.84 12.05
CA GLY A 739 22.29 20.23 10.64
C GLY A 739 23.27 19.48 9.75
N ALA A 740 23.58 18.23 10.05
CA ALA A 740 24.44 17.41 9.20
C ALA A 740 23.67 16.94 7.96
N PRO A 741 24.10 17.29 6.72
CA PRO A 741 23.47 16.77 5.53
C PRO A 741 23.68 15.26 5.43
N TYR A 742 22.63 14.53 5.02
CA TYR A 742 22.75 13.12 4.70
C TYR A 742 23.78 12.88 3.59
N ARG A 743 24.60 11.84 3.76
CA ARG A 743 25.53 11.33 2.73
C ARG A 743 25.43 9.81 2.68
N SER A 744 25.16 9.27 1.50
CA SER A 744 25.00 7.81 1.30
C SER A 744 26.28 7.00 1.54
N GLY A 745 27.44 7.64 1.50
CA GLY A 745 28.74 6.97 1.45
C GLY A 745 29.07 6.36 0.09
N TRP A 746 28.26 6.67 -0.93
CA TRP A 746 28.44 6.23 -2.33
C TRP A 746 28.40 7.43 -3.27
N ARG A 747 29.24 7.41 -4.31
CA ARG A 747 29.24 8.38 -5.40
C ARG A 747 28.70 7.74 -6.67
N ILE A 748 27.67 8.35 -7.25
CA ILE A 748 27.07 7.96 -8.51
C ILE A 748 26.44 9.19 -9.16
N ALA A 749 26.55 9.30 -10.47
CA ALA A 749 25.87 10.35 -11.21
C ALA A 749 24.37 10.03 -11.35
N PRO A 750 23.46 11.00 -11.11
CA PRO A 750 22.04 10.81 -11.30
C PRO A 750 21.69 10.36 -12.74
N GLY A 751 20.90 9.27 -12.84
CA GLY A 751 20.57 8.61 -14.09
C GLY A 751 21.53 7.50 -14.52
N GLU A 752 22.67 7.35 -13.84
CA GLU A 752 23.65 6.30 -14.13
C GLU A 752 23.33 4.97 -13.42
N ASP A 753 23.97 3.91 -13.91
CA ASP A 753 23.82 2.57 -13.35
C ASP A 753 24.44 2.48 -11.94
N PRO A 754 23.66 2.11 -10.89
CA PRO A 754 24.17 2.01 -9.52
C PRO A 754 25.28 0.96 -9.34
N ARG A 755 25.43 0.01 -10.25
CA ARG A 755 26.56 -0.96 -10.25
C ARG A 755 27.91 -0.33 -10.53
N ARG A 756 27.93 0.92 -11.01
CA ARG A 756 29.14 1.73 -11.22
C ARG A 756 29.45 2.67 -10.05
N ALA A 757 28.63 2.62 -9.00
CA ALA A 757 28.85 3.43 -7.80
C ALA A 757 30.19 3.09 -7.16
N VAL A 758 30.92 4.10 -6.71
CA VAL A 758 32.15 3.95 -5.93
C VAL A 758 31.94 4.45 -4.52
N ARG A 759 32.61 3.83 -3.55
CA ARG A 759 32.55 4.30 -2.16
C ARG A 759 33.21 5.67 -2.05
N ALA A 760 32.51 6.63 -1.39
CA ALA A 760 32.95 8.01 -1.23
C ALA A 760 34.08 8.13 -0.22
#